data_c294f7c406662afefefff6e6f659378e
#
_entry.id   c294f7c406662afefefff6e6f659378e
#
_cell.length_a   1.000
_cell.length_b   1.000
_cell.length_c   1.000
_cell.angle_alpha   90.00
_cell.angle_beta   90.00
_cell.angle_gamma   90.00
#
_symmetry.space_group_name_H-M   'P 1'
#
loop_
_entity.id
_entity.type
_entity.pdbx_description
1 polymer ?
#
loop_
_entity_poly.entity_id
_entity_poly.type
_entity_poly.pdbx_seq_one_letter_code
_entity_poly.pdbx_strand_id
1 'polypeptide(L)'
;MKKIIKYIFLLACLGAVGIGILIFGIIMKYKMELPDVQELVENYEVSAPSIIYDRNGEVVDTLYQEARDNVSLEEIPEYSKQAFLAIEDKRFYEHHGIDPRGLLRALFVNLRSGHARQGASSITQQLAKNAFLTMDRTLSRKIKELIITIEIERVYTKEEILEKYLNEIYFGSGAYGLKTAAKQFFHKDIQDINLAEAAMLAGIPNRPEGYNPRRKLDNAIKRMNIVLAEMREDGRITEEEYQEALTQKFISEQEADPKEKTNKKVTIIYPRKDTRHYENPEFTKLVEDFLLKKFDANTVYNKGLKIYSTMDVAMQKTARETFNQYPLLKARKGLNGAMVTIDPFSGQVITMVGGKDFKIGNFNRAIMAKRQFGSSFKPFVYFAALLNGFESNSVLEDSAVHYGKWSPKNANGIFSDTNTTLVNALDKSINSVSVKLLAAVGVPKFRDMMKQVDPKLDIPDNLTAALGTAEGSPLQLAIDYAMFVNGGYLVSPIIITSIEDKHGNLLYEVIPRKDKLFESQDTSIITYMLKSSVQSGTSARARVITKTGAPMEQGGKTGTTNSARTVWYAGITPEYVTTAYLGYDNNRAMPGLGGGNAVAPLYHNYYQEIVNKGLYLPGKFSFMEDHIKNGELVVQKLDILTGLLSSEGREFVVRRGHTVVENDFKYLNGISSIFYGNPSSSEDAEEEKTEEREEENSVEEQDRLFEKLLGE
;
A
#
# COMPACT_ATOMS: atom_id res chain seq x y z
N MET A 1 -35.12 -46.81 43.95
CA MET A 1 -35.08 -45.39 43.58
C MET A 1 -34.04 -44.56 44.37
N LYS A 2 -34.11 -44.48 45.71
CA LYS A 2 -33.15 -43.59 46.47
C LYS A 2 -31.68 -43.92 46.29
N LYS A 3 -31.24 -45.16 46.10
CA LYS A 3 -29.83 -45.52 45.80
C LYS A 3 -29.39 -45.07 44.40
N ILE A 4 -30.27 -45.22 43.41
CA ILE A 4 -29.94 -44.79 41.99
C ILE A 4 -29.80 -43.28 41.92
N ILE A 5 -30.69 -42.53 42.58
CA ILE A 5 -30.60 -41.06 42.65
C ILE A 5 -29.30 -40.65 43.33
N LYS A 6 -28.83 -41.29 44.36
CA LYS A 6 -27.57 -41.04 45.05
C LYS A 6 -26.36 -41.29 44.14
N TYR A 7 -26.36 -42.34 43.31
CA TYR A 7 -25.28 -42.61 42.36
C TYR A 7 -25.26 -41.61 41.19
N ILE A 8 -26.44 -41.23 40.67
CA ILE A 8 -26.54 -40.18 39.64
C ILE A 8 -26.02 -38.85 40.18
N PHE A 9 -26.40 -38.50 41.43
CA PHE A 9 -25.89 -37.29 42.08
C PHE A 9 -24.36 -37.34 42.30
N LEU A 10 -23.83 -38.47 42.74
CA LEU A 10 -22.39 -38.66 42.93
C LEU A 10 -21.62 -38.57 41.60
N LEU A 11 -22.12 -39.17 40.52
CA LEU A 11 -21.56 -39.08 39.18
C LEU A 11 -21.60 -37.64 38.65
N ALA A 12 -22.68 -36.90 38.90
CA ALA A 12 -22.80 -35.50 38.54
C ALA A 12 -21.80 -34.64 39.32
N CYS A 13 -21.58 -34.90 40.60
CA CYS A 13 -20.56 -34.23 41.41
C CYS A 13 -19.13 -34.53 40.92
N LEU A 14 -18.82 -35.80 40.62
CA LEU A 14 -17.53 -36.20 40.06
C LEU A 14 -17.29 -35.57 38.68
N GLY A 15 -18.31 -35.53 37.84
CA GLY A 15 -18.27 -34.83 36.55
C GLY A 15 -18.01 -33.33 36.69
N ALA A 16 -18.67 -32.67 37.64
CA ALA A 16 -18.47 -31.27 37.95
C ALA A 16 -17.03 -30.98 38.44
N VAL A 17 -16.48 -31.85 39.31
CA VAL A 17 -15.09 -31.75 39.78
C VAL A 17 -14.10 -31.95 38.62
N GLY A 18 -14.33 -32.94 37.75
CA GLY A 18 -13.50 -33.17 36.56
C GLY A 18 -13.48 -31.98 35.60
N ILE A 19 -14.66 -31.40 35.35
CA ILE A 19 -14.78 -30.16 34.54
C ILE A 19 -14.05 -29.00 35.23
N GLY A 20 -14.16 -28.86 36.55
CA GLY A 20 -13.47 -27.83 37.33
C GLY A 20 -11.94 -27.94 37.20
N ILE A 21 -11.39 -29.16 37.30
CA ILE A 21 -9.94 -29.42 37.14
C ILE A 21 -9.50 -29.08 35.69
N LEU A 22 -10.28 -29.45 34.68
CA LEU A 22 -9.99 -29.11 33.27
C LEU A 22 -9.97 -27.62 33.04
N ILE A 23 -10.97 -26.88 33.52
CA ILE A 23 -11.05 -25.41 33.42
C ILE A 23 -9.87 -24.80 34.16
N PHE A 24 -9.53 -25.24 35.35
CA PHE A 24 -8.36 -24.76 36.09
C PHE A 24 -7.06 -24.99 35.34
N GLY A 25 -6.86 -26.18 34.75
CA GLY A 25 -5.69 -26.48 33.92
C GLY A 25 -5.57 -25.55 32.70
N ILE A 26 -6.70 -25.26 32.04
CA ILE A 26 -6.75 -24.31 30.91
C ILE A 26 -6.38 -22.90 31.36
N ILE A 27 -6.95 -22.42 32.47
CA ILE A 27 -6.65 -21.10 33.04
C ILE A 27 -5.16 -21.00 33.39
N MET A 28 -4.60 -22.02 34.06
CA MET A 28 -3.17 -22.03 34.42
C MET A 28 -2.25 -22.03 33.21
N LYS A 29 -2.59 -22.79 32.15
CA LYS A 29 -1.88 -22.75 30.89
C LYS A 29 -1.79 -21.33 30.34
N TYR A 30 -2.93 -20.65 30.17
CA TYR A 30 -2.96 -19.30 29.62
C TYR A 30 -2.38 -18.23 30.56
N LYS A 31 -2.42 -18.46 31.88
CA LYS A 31 -1.72 -17.60 32.85
C LYS A 31 -0.21 -17.67 32.67
N MET A 32 0.35 -18.86 32.37
CA MET A 32 1.79 -19.00 32.09
C MET A 32 2.24 -18.41 30.76
N GLU A 33 1.32 -18.25 29.80
CA GLU A 33 1.59 -17.58 28.53
C GLU A 33 1.55 -16.04 28.62
N LEU A 34 0.98 -15.48 29.70
CA LEU A 34 0.96 -14.05 29.95
C LEU A 34 2.24 -13.65 30.72
N PRO A 35 2.80 -12.45 30.48
CA PRO A 35 3.77 -11.85 31.38
C PRO A 35 3.17 -11.74 32.79
N ASP A 36 3.96 -11.33 33.78
CA ASP A 36 3.39 -11.10 35.11
C ASP A 36 2.22 -10.12 35.01
N VAL A 37 1.01 -10.66 35.20
CA VAL A 37 -0.25 -9.91 34.98
C VAL A 37 -0.37 -8.79 36.00
N GLN A 38 0.15 -8.98 37.20
CA GLN A 38 0.16 -7.94 38.23
C GLN A 38 1.07 -6.80 37.81
N GLU A 39 2.29 -7.09 37.41
CA GLU A 39 3.27 -6.10 36.92
C GLU A 39 2.72 -5.39 35.65
N LEU A 40 2.09 -6.15 34.75
CA LEU A 40 1.46 -5.62 33.55
C LEU A 40 0.35 -4.61 33.86
N VAL A 41 -0.45 -4.85 34.90
CA VAL A 41 -1.57 -3.99 35.30
C VAL A 41 -1.09 -2.82 36.13
N GLU A 42 -0.18 -3.04 37.11
CA GLU A 42 0.40 -2.00 37.96
C GLU A 42 1.23 -0.99 37.16
N ASN A 43 1.98 -1.46 36.16
CA ASN A 43 2.81 -0.64 35.27
C ASN A 43 2.07 -0.25 33.98
N TYR A 44 0.75 -0.23 34.01
CA TYR A 44 -0.04 0.20 32.86
C TYR A 44 0.31 1.64 32.49
N GLU A 45 1.28 1.79 31.58
CA GLU A 45 1.65 3.06 31.01
C GLU A 45 0.75 3.41 29.80
N VAL A 46 0.41 4.68 29.73
CA VAL A 46 -0.30 5.30 28.63
C VAL A 46 0.40 5.03 27.31
N SER A 47 -0.38 4.65 26.31
CA SER A 47 -0.03 4.30 24.94
C SER A 47 1.28 4.89 24.38
N ALA A 48 2.16 4.01 23.87
CA ALA A 48 3.33 4.40 23.09
C ALA A 48 2.94 4.59 21.62
N PRO A 49 3.37 5.67 20.95
CA PRO A 49 3.14 5.84 19.52
C PRO A 49 3.92 4.80 18.72
N SER A 50 3.38 4.38 17.59
CA SER A 50 4.11 3.52 16.67
C SER A 50 5.10 4.31 15.83
N ILE A 51 6.27 3.73 15.58
CA ILE A 51 7.37 4.40 14.88
C ILE A 51 7.63 3.67 13.56
N ILE A 52 7.68 4.42 12.47
CA ILE A 52 8.10 3.91 11.17
C ILE A 52 9.59 4.22 11.01
N TYR A 53 10.37 3.17 10.81
CA TYR A 53 11.79 3.23 10.49
C TYR A 53 12.02 3.04 9.00
N ASP A 54 13.05 3.68 8.49
CA ASP A 54 13.52 3.46 7.13
C ASP A 54 14.39 2.18 7.06
N ARG A 55 14.84 1.82 5.85
CA ARG A 55 15.71 0.66 5.60
C ARG A 55 17.06 0.72 6.31
N ASN A 56 17.49 1.89 6.79
CA ASN A 56 18.75 2.14 7.49
C ASN A 56 18.56 2.28 9.01
N GLY A 57 17.32 2.19 9.51
CA GLY A 57 16.96 2.37 10.92
C GLY A 57 16.70 3.81 11.35
N GLU A 58 16.69 4.77 10.39
CA GLU A 58 16.31 6.16 10.66
C GLU A 58 14.79 6.29 10.78
N VAL A 59 14.32 7.23 11.59
CA VAL A 59 12.87 7.46 11.76
C VAL A 59 12.30 8.17 10.54
N VAL A 60 11.35 7.51 9.88
CA VAL A 60 10.55 8.07 8.76
C VAL A 60 9.49 9.02 9.29
N ASP A 61 8.64 8.49 10.17
CA ASP A 61 7.53 9.19 10.79
C ASP A 61 7.07 8.46 12.06
N THR A 62 6.29 9.16 12.87
CA THR A 62 5.65 8.59 14.06
C THR A 62 4.15 8.57 13.85
N LEU A 63 3.53 7.39 13.98
CA LEU A 63 2.09 7.25 13.96
C LEU A 63 1.55 7.48 15.37
N TYR A 64 0.94 8.62 15.55
CA TYR A 64 0.26 8.95 16.79
C TYR A 64 -1.15 9.43 16.49
N GLN A 65 -2.01 9.19 17.43
CA GLN A 65 -3.27 9.90 17.47
C GLN A 65 -3.02 11.34 17.98
N GLU A 66 -3.86 12.27 17.57
CA GLU A 66 -3.90 13.59 18.22
C GLU A 66 -3.87 13.38 19.73
N ALA A 67 -3.08 14.22 20.42
CA ALA A 67 -2.83 14.10 21.84
C ALA A 67 -4.10 13.65 22.58
N ARG A 68 -4.06 12.50 23.23
CA ARG A 68 -5.13 12.08 24.12
C ARG A 68 -5.22 13.12 25.21
N ASP A 69 -6.29 13.86 25.21
CA ASP A 69 -6.64 14.68 26.35
C ASP A 69 -7.26 13.75 27.40
N ASN A 70 -6.43 13.23 28.30
CA ASN A 70 -6.93 12.49 29.45
C ASN A 70 -7.80 13.42 30.30
N VAL A 71 -8.81 12.85 30.89
CA VAL A 71 -9.75 13.54 31.76
C VAL A 71 -9.89 12.77 33.07
N SER A 72 -9.84 13.47 34.19
CA SER A 72 -10.18 12.86 35.49
C SER A 72 -11.68 12.59 35.58
N LEU A 73 -12.05 11.59 36.36
CA LEU A 73 -13.46 11.22 36.50
C LEU A 73 -14.30 12.39 37.10
N GLU A 74 -13.67 13.25 37.90
CA GLU A 74 -14.29 14.46 38.49
C GLU A 74 -14.66 15.52 37.45
N GLU A 75 -13.89 15.65 36.36
CA GLU A 75 -14.16 16.60 35.26
C GLU A 75 -15.29 16.14 34.34
N ILE A 76 -15.67 14.84 34.37
CA ILE A 76 -16.71 14.29 33.52
C ILE A 76 -18.10 14.55 34.15
N PRO A 77 -19.03 15.17 33.40
CA PRO A 77 -20.39 15.36 33.88
C PRO A 77 -21.06 14.07 34.35
N GLU A 78 -21.81 14.09 35.42
CA GLU A 78 -22.41 12.89 36.03
C GLU A 78 -23.32 12.15 35.00
N TYR A 79 -24.15 12.88 34.26
CA TYR A 79 -25.01 12.28 33.24
C TYR A 79 -24.23 11.55 32.13
N SER A 80 -22.99 11.98 31.85
CA SER A 80 -22.10 11.32 30.89
C SER A 80 -21.65 9.95 31.45
N LYS A 81 -21.18 9.90 32.69
CA LYS A 81 -20.85 8.64 33.38
C LYS A 81 -22.05 7.70 33.40
N GLN A 82 -23.20 8.20 33.76
CA GLN A 82 -24.45 7.46 33.84
C GLN A 82 -24.90 6.92 32.46
N ALA A 83 -24.65 7.63 31.36
CA ALA A 83 -24.96 7.16 30.01
C ALA A 83 -24.14 5.91 29.64
N PHE A 84 -22.84 5.89 29.95
CA PHE A 84 -22.00 4.71 29.72
C PHE A 84 -22.40 3.56 30.63
N LEU A 85 -22.64 3.80 31.92
CA LEU A 85 -23.08 2.78 32.84
C LEU A 85 -24.41 2.16 32.40
N ALA A 86 -25.38 2.96 31.97
CA ALA A 86 -26.70 2.50 31.56
C ALA A 86 -26.65 1.56 30.35
N ILE A 87 -25.76 1.83 29.38
CA ILE A 87 -25.77 1.06 28.13
C ILE A 87 -24.73 -0.07 28.10
N GLU A 88 -23.60 0.06 28.79
CA GLU A 88 -22.50 -0.88 28.76
C GLU A 88 -22.51 -1.82 29.96
N ASP A 89 -22.80 -1.32 31.18
CA ASP A 89 -22.72 -2.12 32.40
C ASP A 89 -23.57 -1.55 33.54
N LYS A 90 -24.88 -1.84 33.53
CA LYS A 90 -25.84 -1.29 34.51
C LYS A 90 -25.48 -1.52 35.96
N ARG A 91 -24.80 -2.63 36.23
CA ARG A 91 -24.45 -3.10 37.58
C ARG A 91 -22.95 -3.08 37.84
N PHE A 92 -22.24 -2.19 37.19
CA PHE A 92 -20.79 -2.07 37.29
C PHE A 92 -20.26 -2.02 38.72
N TYR A 93 -20.94 -1.32 39.63
CA TYR A 93 -20.58 -1.21 41.02
C TYR A 93 -20.99 -2.41 41.90
N GLU A 94 -21.78 -3.37 41.36
CA GLU A 94 -22.32 -4.51 42.11
C GLU A 94 -21.53 -5.80 41.91
N HIS A 95 -20.66 -5.85 40.90
CA HIS A 95 -19.91 -7.07 40.60
C HIS A 95 -18.40 -6.81 40.53
N HIS A 96 -17.59 -7.88 40.58
CA HIS A 96 -16.12 -7.81 40.49
C HIS A 96 -15.65 -8.31 39.12
N GLY A 97 -15.79 -7.44 38.09
CA GLY A 97 -15.31 -7.66 36.74
C GLY A 97 -16.17 -8.54 35.85
N ILE A 98 -16.86 -9.52 36.42
CA ILE A 98 -17.79 -10.43 35.72
C ILE A 98 -19.20 -10.24 36.32
N ASP A 99 -20.18 -10.01 35.44
CA ASP A 99 -21.60 -9.96 35.83
C ASP A 99 -22.32 -11.27 35.52
N PRO A 100 -22.43 -12.23 36.44
CA PRO A 100 -23.09 -13.54 36.20
C PRO A 100 -24.57 -13.38 35.82
N ARG A 101 -25.27 -12.41 36.45
CA ARG A 101 -26.70 -12.18 36.20
C ARG A 101 -26.92 -11.56 34.83
N GLY A 102 -26.05 -10.63 34.41
CA GLY A 102 -26.05 -10.05 33.08
C GLY A 102 -25.74 -11.09 32.00
N LEU A 103 -24.80 -12.00 32.25
CA LEU A 103 -24.47 -13.11 31.38
C LEU A 103 -25.66 -14.05 31.15
N LEU A 104 -26.35 -14.44 32.23
CA LEU A 104 -27.57 -15.31 32.18
C LEU A 104 -28.70 -14.60 31.42
N ARG A 105 -28.92 -13.29 31.67
CA ARG A 105 -29.92 -12.49 30.97
C ARG A 105 -29.61 -12.42 29.47
N ALA A 106 -28.38 -12.10 29.10
CA ALA A 106 -27.96 -12.02 27.71
C ALA A 106 -28.09 -13.36 26.98
N LEU A 107 -27.74 -14.48 27.66
CA LEU A 107 -27.91 -15.81 27.12
C LEU A 107 -29.43 -16.12 26.86
N PHE A 108 -30.31 -15.79 27.78
CA PHE A 108 -31.75 -16.00 27.64
C PHE A 108 -32.34 -15.16 26.49
N VAL A 109 -31.95 -13.87 26.39
CA VAL A 109 -32.41 -12.96 25.34
C VAL A 109 -31.92 -13.42 23.97
N ASN A 110 -30.65 -13.84 23.86
CA ASN A 110 -30.07 -14.31 22.62
C ASN A 110 -30.66 -15.63 22.15
N LEU A 111 -30.91 -16.56 23.07
CA LEU A 111 -31.62 -17.82 22.78
C LEU A 111 -33.05 -17.58 22.27
N ARG A 112 -33.78 -16.64 22.90
CA ARG A 112 -35.17 -16.34 22.51
C ARG A 112 -35.26 -15.58 21.18
N SER A 113 -34.24 -14.75 20.85
CA SER A 113 -34.23 -13.93 19.62
C SER A 113 -33.65 -14.66 18.42
N GLY A 114 -32.97 -15.80 18.62
CA GLY A 114 -32.23 -16.52 17.56
C GLY A 114 -30.98 -15.79 17.01
N HIS A 115 -30.65 -14.62 17.56
CA HIS A 115 -29.54 -13.80 17.14
C HIS A 115 -28.83 -13.17 18.34
N ALA A 116 -27.53 -12.91 18.24
CA ALA A 116 -26.75 -12.21 19.26
C ALA A 116 -27.17 -10.73 19.36
N ARG A 117 -28.22 -10.45 20.15
CA ARG A 117 -28.77 -9.09 20.34
C ARG A 117 -28.14 -8.33 21.51
N GLN A 118 -27.68 -9.03 22.55
CA GLN A 118 -27.14 -8.39 23.75
C GLN A 118 -25.73 -8.91 24.04
N GLY A 119 -24.77 -7.98 24.20
CA GLY A 119 -23.43 -8.25 24.71
C GLY A 119 -23.47 -8.46 26.24
N ALA A 120 -22.56 -9.28 26.76
CA ALA A 120 -22.47 -9.60 28.18
C ALA A 120 -21.09 -9.23 28.77
N SER A 121 -20.27 -8.46 28.09
CA SER A 121 -18.95 -8.04 28.59
C SER A 121 -19.09 -6.79 29.48
N SER A 122 -18.51 -6.84 30.68
CA SER A 122 -18.45 -5.70 31.60
C SER A 122 -17.51 -4.59 31.12
N ILE A 123 -17.60 -3.40 31.72
CA ILE A 123 -16.66 -2.29 31.51
C ILE A 123 -15.22 -2.76 31.79
N THR A 124 -14.98 -3.50 32.87
CA THR A 124 -13.65 -4.03 33.22
C THR A 124 -13.12 -5.01 32.16
N GLN A 125 -13.98 -5.88 31.61
CA GLN A 125 -13.61 -6.78 30.50
C GLN A 125 -13.27 -6.00 29.22
N GLN A 126 -14.01 -4.93 28.96
CA GLN A 126 -13.71 -4.08 27.79
C GLN A 126 -12.39 -3.32 27.99
N LEU A 127 -12.10 -2.84 29.20
CA LEU A 127 -10.80 -2.23 29.53
C LEU A 127 -9.67 -3.26 29.37
N ALA A 128 -9.82 -4.45 29.94
CA ALA A 128 -8.85 -5.55 29.80
C ALA A 128 -8.54 -5.86 28.32
N LYS A 129 -9.58 -5.96 27.51
CA LYS A 129 -9.44 -6.19 26.06
C LYS A 129 -8.72 -5.05 25.36
N ASN A 130 -9.13 -3.80 25.59
CA ASN A 130 -8.67 -2.64 24.84
C ASN A 130 -7.24 -2.23 25.21
N ALA A 131 -6.89 -2.33 26.50
CA ALA A 131 -5.60 -1.90 27.01
C ALA A 131 -4.49 -2.95 26.83
N PHE A 132 -4.82 -4.25 26.97
CA PHE A 132 -3.80 -5.29 27.16
C PHE A 132 -3.79 -6.39 26.09
N LEU A 133 -4.82 -6.50 25.22
CA LEU A 133 -4.95 -7.62 24.29
C LEU A 133 -5.07 -7.16 22.83
N THR A 134 -4.75 -8.07 21.90
CA THR A 134 -5.01 -7.90 20.47
C THR A 134 -6.46 -8.20 20.12
N MET A 135 -6.96 -7.76 18.96
CA MET A 135 -8.38 -7.88 18.58
C MET A 135 -8.79 -9.24 18.01
N ASP A 136 -7.91 -10.25 18.07
CA ASP A 136 -8.21 -11.59 17.57
C ASP A 136 -9.41 -12.20 18.28
N ARG A 137 -10.35 -12.75 17.51
CA ARG A 137 -11.56 -13.36 18.04
C ARG A 137 -11.35 -14.83 18.36
N THR A 138 -10.44 -15.14 19.29
CA THR A 138 -10.11 -16.50 19.70
C THR A 138 -10.62 -16.80 21.13
N LEU A 139 -10.83 -18.07 21.42
CA LEU A 139 -11.17 -18.52 22.78
C LEU A 139 -10.00 -18.23 23.75
N SER A 140 -8.77 -18.41 23.27
CA SER A 140 -7.54 -18.08 24.01
C SER A 140 -7.55 -16.63 24.51
N ARG A 141 -7.82 -15.67 23.59
CA ARG A 141 -7.93 -14.26 23.96
C ARG A 141 -9.02 -14.01 25.02
N LYS A 142 -10.18 -14.67 24.90
CA LYS A 142 -11.27 -14.48 25.89
C LYS A 142 -10.90 -15.00 27.27
N ILE A 143 -10.10 -16.05 27.37
CA ILE A 143 -9.57 -16.55 28.65
C ILE A 143 -8.54 -15.59 29.22
N LYS A 144 -7.62 -15.08 28.39
CA LYS A 144 -6.63 -14.06 28.79
C LYS A 144 -7.34 -12.77 29.27
N GLU A 145 -8.39 -12.34 28.58
CA GLU A 145 -9.25 -11.21 28.98
C GLU A 145 -9.82 -11.40 30.37
N LEU A 146 -10.37 -12.59 30.70
CA LEU A 146 -10.90 -12.89 32.02
C LEU A 146 -9.83 -12.86 33.12
N ILE A 147 -8.62 -13.40 32.84
CA ILE A 147 -7.50 -13.39 33.79
C ILE A 147 -7.11 -11.94 34.11
N ILE A 148 -6.94 -11.10 33.09
CA ILE A 148 -6.57 -9.69 33.25
C ILE A 148 -7.70 -8.90 33.95
N THR A 149 -8.96 -9.20 33.65
CA THR A 149 -10.13 -8.59 34.28
C THR A 149 -10.11 -8.78 35.81
N ILE A 150 -9.80 -9.99 36.26
CA ILE A 150 -9.72 -10.28 37.71
C ILE A 150 -8.59 -9.49 38.37
N GLU A 151 -7.46 -9.34 37.68
CA GLU A 151 -6.32 -8.58 38.21
C GLU A 151 -6.60 -7.08 38.23
N ILE A 152 -7.24 -6.52 37.20
CA ILE A 152 -7.68 -5.13 37.19
C ILE A 152 -8.58 -4.81 38.39
N GLU A 153 -9.57 -5.67 38.66
CA GLU A 153 -10.48 -5.50 39.81
C GLU A 153 -9.79 -5.69 41.17
N ARG A 154 -8.64 -6.34 41.21
CA ARG A 154 -7.82 -6.48 42.41
C ARG A 154 -6.96 -5.25 42.68
N VAL A 155 -6.43 -4.62 41.61
CA VAL A 155 -5.48 -3.52 41.70
C VAL A 155 -6.18 -2.17 41.77
N TYR A 156 -7.26 -1.95 41.02
CA TYR A 156 -7.93 -0.67 40.88
C TYR A 156 -9.32 -0.62 41.53
N THR A 157 -9.69 0.55 42.04
CA THR A 157 -11.07 0.86 42.47
C THR A 157 -12.01 0.96 41.27
N LYS A 158 -13.31 0.89 41.52
CA LYS A 158 -14.32 1.05 40.46
C LYS A 158 -14.24 2.40 39.75
N GLU A 159 -13.94 3.45 40.50
CA GLU A 159 -13.74 4.80 39.98
C GLU A 159 -12.52 4.86 39.03
N GLU A 160 -11.40 4.29 39.45
CA GLU A 160 -10.20 4.22 38.62
C GLU A 160 -10.41 3.39 37.37
N ILE A 161 -11.13 2.27 37.46
CA ILE A 161 -11.48 1.43 36.30
C ILE A 161 -12.36 2.21 35.32
N LEU A 162 -13.37 2.93 35.80
CA LEU A 162 -14.25 3.75 34.97
C LEU A 162 -13.49 4.89 34.30
N GLU A 163 -12.61 5.56 35.02
CA GLU A 163 -11.75 6.63 34.50
C GLU A 163 -10.85 6.11 33.38
N LYS A 164 -10.14 5.00 33.64
CA LYS A 164 -9.28 4.36 32.65
C LYS A 164 -10.07 3.92 31.42
N TYR A 165 -11.25 3.34 31.61
CA TYR A 165 -12.14 2.92 30.53
C TYR A 165 -12.55 4.12 29.66
N LEU A 166 -13.03 5.20 30.25
CA LEU A 166 -13.49 6.40 29.53
C LEU A 166 -12.34 7.13 28.79
N ASN A 167 -11.10 6.96 29.24
CA ASN A 167 -9.91 7.48 28.57
C ASN A 167 -9.37 6.55 27.46
N GLU A 168 -9.69 5.22 27.51
CA GLU A 168 -9.17 4.23 26.59
C GLU A 168 -10.10 3.90 25.41
N ILE A 169 -11.41 4.08 25.60
CA ILE A 169 -12.39 3.56 24.64
C ILE A 169 -12.36 4.27 23.30
N TYR A 170 -12.55 3.50 22.23
CA TYR A 170 -12.55 3.97 20.86
C TYR A 170 -13.93 4.42 20.39
N PHE A 171 -14.02 5.65 19.86
CA PHE A 171 -15.24 6.28 19.35
C PHE A 171 -15.35 6.33 17.83
N GLY A 172 -14.45 5.68 17.09
CA GLY A 172 -14.41 5.76 15.63
C GLY A 172 -13.71 7.02 15.11
N SER A 173 -13.41 7.03 13.81
CA SER A 173 -12.70 8.15 13.15
C SER A 173 -11.39 8.57 13.83
N GLY A 174 -10.73 7.65 14.55
CA GLY A 174 -9.49 7.94 15.25
C GLY A 174 -9.65 8.64 16.61
N ALA A 175 -10.86 8.78 17.16
CA ALA A 175 -11.09 9.35 18.48
C ALA A 175 -11.01 8.27 19.58
N TYR A 176 -10.05 8.40 20.48
CA TYR A 176 -9.92 7.61 21.70
C TYR A 176 -10.05 8.50 22.94
N GLY A 177 -10.75 7.99 23.92
CA GLY A 177 -11.10 8.75 25.11
C GLY A 177 -12.27 9.71 24.91
N LEU A 178 -13.06 9.83 25.95
CA LEU A 178 -14.32 10.60 25.94
C LEU A 178 -14.09 12.10 25.66
N LYS A 179 -13.09 12.70 26.30
CA LYS A 179 -12.75 14.13 26.11
C LYS A 179 -12.31 14.42 24.67
N THR A 180 -11.47 13.55 24.12
CA THR A 180 -11.05 13.62 22.71
C THR A 180 -12.24 13.50 21.76
N ALA A 181 -13.18 12.57 22.03
CA ALA A 181 -14.37 12.40 21.21
C ALA A 181 -15.28 13.63 21.24
N ALA A 182 -15.51 14.23 22.40
CA ALA A 182 -16.27 15.48 22.56
C ALA A 182 -15.65 16.63 21.75
N LYS A 183 -14.33 16.82 21.87
CA LYS A 183 -13.60 17.84 21.09
C LYS A 183 -13.64 17.59 19.60
N GLN A 184 -13.44 16.35 19.17
CA GLN A 184 -13.38 16.03 17.74
C GLN A 184 -14.75 16.05 17.06
N PHE A 185 -15.80 15.51 17.70
CA PHE A 185 -17.12 15.45 17.06
C PHE A 185 -17.90 16.74 17.20
N PHE A 186 -17.81 17.42 18.35
CA PHE A 186 -18.68 18.55 18.69
C PHE A 186 -17.94 19.88 18.85
N HIS A 187 -16.59 19.90 18.82
CA HIS A 187 -15.75 21.04 19.16
C HIS A 187 -16.07 21.62 20.54
N LYS A 188 -16.37 20.74 21.52
CA LYS A 188 -16.70 21.09 22.89
C LYS A 188 -15.73 20.45 23.89
N ASP A 189 -15.45 21.14 24.98
CA ASP A 189 -14.86 20.49 26.15
C ASP A 189 -15.85 19.50 26.77
N ILE A 190 -15.34 18.48 27.48
CA ILE A 190 -16.18 17.41 28.04
C ILE A 190 -17.22 17.96 29.04
N GLN A 191 -16.93 19.07 29.72
CA GLN A 191 -17.82 19.73 30.68
C GLN A 191 -18.98 20.47 29.99
N ASP A 192 -18.85 20.81 28.70
CA ASP A 192 -19.81 21.59 27.92
C ASP A 192 -20.77 20.76 27.08
N ILE A 193 -20.60 19.41 27.05
CA ILE A 193 -21.52 18.55 26.33
C ILE A 193 -22.85 18.44 27.08
N ASN A 194 -23.95 18.33 26.37
CA ASN A 194 -25.27 18.11 26.96
C ASN A 194 -25.63 16.61 27.06
N LEU A 195 -26.77 16.30 27.68
CA LEU A 195 -27.23 14.92 27.91
C LEU A 195 -27.40 14.15 26.60
N ALA A 196 -27.92 14.77 25.53
CA ALA A 196 -28.10 14.10 24.25
C ALA A 196 -26.74 13.79 23.57
N GLU A 197 -25.77 14.70 23.66
CA GLU A 197 -24.41 14.50 23.18
C GLU A 197 -23.68 13.40 23.97
N ALA A 198 -23.84 13.39 25.30
CA ALA A 198 -23.30 12.33 26.15
C ALA A 198 -23.88 10.96 25.81
N ALA A 199 -25.21 10.88 25.61
CA ALA A 199 -25.88 9.65 25.20
C ALA A 199 -25.47 9.19 23.80
N MET A 200 -25.23 10.13 22.86
CA MET A 200 -24.69 9.80 21.55
C MET A 200 -23.31 9.17 21.67
N LEU A 201 -22.38 9.80 22.43
CA LEU A 201 -21.05 9.24 22.64
C LEU A 201 -21.11 7.88 23.31
N ALA A 202 -21.92 7.68 24.35
CA ALA A 202 -22.08 6.38 25.02
C ALA A 202 -22.60 5.27 24.08
N GLY A 203 -23.33 5.64 23.03
CA GLY A 203 -23.83 4.69 22.05
C GLY A 203 -22.79 4.17 21.04
N ILE A 204 -21.70 4.90 20.84
CA ILE A 204 -20.71 4.61 19.78
C ILE A 204 -19.88 3.35 20.03
N PRO A 205 -19.35 3.07 21.25
CA PRO A 205 -18.39 1.99 21.51
C PRO A 205 -18.85 0.58 21.10
N ASN A 206 -20.15 0.34 21.10
CA ASN A 206 -20.72 -0.94 20.67
C ASN A 206 -20.38 -1.30 19.22
N ARG A 207 -20.39 -0.31 18.30
CA ARG A 207 -19.99 -0.44 16.88
C ARG A 207 -19.39 0.88 16.39
N PRO A 208 -18.13 1.20 16.71
CA PRO A 208 -17.55 2.52 16.50
C PRO A 208 -17.70 3.10 15.08
N GLU A 209 -17.48 2.28 14.04
CA GLU A 209 -17.68 2.73 12.66
C GLU A 209 -19.15 2.65 12.20
N GLY A 210 -19.96 1.83 12.86
CA GLY A 210 -21.39 1.67 12.56
C GLY A 210 -22.28 2.77 13.14
N TYR A 211 -21.86 3.37 14.24
CA TYR A 211 -22.54 4.47 14.96
C TYR A 211 -21.73 5.76 14.94
N ASN A 212 -20.78 5.88 14.01
CA ASN A 212 -19.99 7.10 13.84
C ASN A 212 -20.87 8.24 13.29
N PRO A 213 -21.05 9.35 14.03
CA PRO A 213 -21.95 10.43 13.62
C PRO A 213 -21.46 11.15 12.35
N ARG A 214 -20.16 11.12 12.05
CA ARG A 214 -19.58 11.68 10.81
C ARG A 214 -19.93 10.90 9.56
N ARG A 215 -20.20 9.59 9.68
CA ARG A 215 -20.42 8.68 8.56
C ARG A 215 -21.87 8.21 8.46
N LYS A 216 -22.53 8.01 9.60
CA LYS A 216 -23.85 7.39 9.71
C LYS A 216 -24.67 8.08 10.81
N LEU A 217 -24.92 9.37 10.60
CA LEU A 217 -25.59 10.23 11.60
C LEU A 217 -26.94 9.66 12.08
N ASP A 218 -27.79 9.18 11.16
CA ASP A 218 -29.07 8.58 11.50
C ASP A 218 -28.94 7.35 12.41
N ASN A 219 -27.91 6.53 12.19
CA ASN A 219 -27.66 5.36 13.04
C ASN A 219 -27.16 5.79 14.42
N ALA A 220 -26.33 6.83 14.49
CA ALA A 220 -25.88 7.41 15.76
C ALA A 220 -27.05 7.97 16.58
N ILE A 221 -27.95 8.72 15.94
CA ILE A 221 -29.17 9.26 16.58
C ILE A 221 -30.08 8.11 17.06
N LYS A 222 -30.33 7.10 16.24
CA LYS A 222 -31.13 5.92 16.68
C LYS A 222 -30.51 5.24 17.88
N ARG A 223 -29.18 5.11 17.91
CA ARG A 223 -28.48 4.49 19.04
C ARG A 223 -28.49 5.39 20.29
N MET A 224 -28.33 6.70 20.13
CA MET A 224 -28.50 7.70 21.19
C MET A 224 -29.87 7.58 21.87
N ASN A 225 -30.95 7.48 21.08
CA ASN A 225 -32.31 7.34 21.61
C ASN A 225 -32.48 6.05 22.44
N ILE A 226 -31.78 4.96 22.08
CA ILE A 226 -31.75 3.74 22.88
C ILE A 226 -31.04 3.98 24.22
N VAL A 227 -29.88 4.71 24.22
CA VAL A 227 -29.15 5.03 25.45
C VAL A 227 -30.03 5.89 26.38
N LEU A 228 -30.67 6.94 25.88
CA LEU A 228 -31.59 7.78 26.64
C LEU A 228 -32.75 6.99 27.25
N ALA A 229 -33.35 6.06 26.47
CA ALA A 229 -34.41 5.20 26.95
C ALA A 229 -33.94 4.28 28.10
N GLU A 230 -32.75 3.67 27.97
CA GLU A 230 -32.17 2.85 29.05
C GLU A 230 -31.85 3.67 30.30
N MET A 231 -31.34 4.90 30.14
CA MET A 231 -31.10 5.82 31.28
C MET A 231 -32.41 6.14 32.03
N ARG A 232 -33.49 6.41 31.29
CA ARG A 232 -34.80 6.68 31.86
C ARG A 232 -35.37 5.44 32.56
N GLU A 233 -35.32 4.27 31.92
CA GLU A 233 -35.79 3.01 32.50
C GLU A 233 -35.07 2.64 33.80
N ASP A 234 -33.78 2.97 33.89
CA ASP A 234 -32.93 2.77 35.05
C ASP A 234 -33.10 3.88 36.12
N GLY A 235 -33.95 4.88 35.88
CA GLY A 235 -34.16 6.02 36.79
C GLY A 235 -32.96 6.93 36.94
N ARG A 236 -32.04 6.95 35.95
CA ARG A 236 -30.84 7.80 35.95
C ARG A 236 -31.12 9.20 35.43
N ILE A 237 -32.21 9.40 34.70
CA ILE A 237 -32.75 10.66 34.23
C ILE A 237 -34.28 10.68 34.43
N THR A 238 -34.83 11.87 34.56
CA THR A 238 -36.28 12.08 34.66
C THR A 238 -36.95 11.99 33.31
N GLU A 239 -38.29 11.91 33.29
CA GLU A 239 -39.04 11.90 32.01
C GLU A 239 -38.87 13.24 31.29
N GLU A 240 -38.81 14.36 32.05
CA GLU A 240 -38.60 15.69 31.48
C GLU A 240 -37.25 15.83 30.79
N GLU A 241 -36.16 15.39 31.46
CA GLU A 241 -34.80 15.33 30.88
C GLU A 241 -34.74 14.46 29.65
N TYR A 242 -35.40 13.30 29.66
CA TYR A 242 -35.50 12.39 28.52
C TYR A 242 -36.17 13.08 27.34
N GLN A 243 -37.34 13.70 27.52
CA GLN A 243 -38.06 14.40 26.47
C GLN A 243 -37.28 15.60 25.93
N GLU A 244 -36.63 16.37 26.79
CA GLU A 244 -35.78 17.48 26.37
C GLU A 244 -34.62 17.00 25.51
N ALA A 245 -33.89 15.94 25.93
CA ALA A 245 -32.77 15.39 25.20
C ALA A 245 -33.17 14.89 23.78
N LEU A 246 -34.39 14.33 23.63
CA LEU A 246 -34.91 13.91 22.35
C LEU A 246 -35.18 15.08 21.35
N THR A 247 -35.31 16.31 21.85
CA THR A 247 -35.50 17.50 20.99
C THR A 247 -34.20 18.02 20.39
N GLN A 248 -33.04 17.52 20.81
CA GLN A 248 -31.75 17.95 20.27
C GLN A 248 -31.59 17.54 18.82
N LYS A 249 -31.35 18.49 17.94
CA LYS A 249 -31.07 18.27 16.52
C LYS A 249 -29.57 18.07 16.29
N PHE A 250 -29.19 17.10 15.48
CA PHE A 250 -27.81 16.87 15.07
C PHE A 250 -27.72 17.03 13.55
N ILE A 251 -26.75 17.84 13.09
CA ILE A 251 -26.50 18.09 11.67
C ILE A 251 -25.00 18.11 11.36
N SER A 252 -24.63 17.82 10.12
CA SER A 252 -23.23 17.95 9.69
C SER A 252 -22.84 19.42 9.52
N GLU A 253 -21.56 19.75 9.70
CA GLU A 253 -21.07 21.12 9.47
C GLU A 253 -21.37 21.64 8.06
N GLN A 254 -21.39 20.74 7.06
CA GLN A 254 -21.64 21.08 5.66
C GLN A 254 -23.11 21.51 5.41
N GLU A 255 -24.04 21.01 6.21
CA GLU A 255 -25.48 21.28 6.10
C GLU A 255 -25.91 22.43 7.03
N ALA A 256 -25.07 22.85 7.97
CA ALA A 256 -25.38 23.83 8.99
C ALA A 256 -25.36 25.28 8.45
N ASP A 257 -26.45 25.99 8.56
CA ASP A 257 -26.47 27.42 8.29
C ASP A 257 -25.90 28.26 9.49
N PRO A 258 -25.59 29.54 9.28
CA PRO A 258 -25.06 30.40 10.36
C PRO A 258 -25.96 30.54 11.59
N LYS A 259 -27.30 30.42 11.43
CA LYS A 259 -28.25 30.53 12.55
C LYS A 259 -28.26 29.22 13.36
N GLU A 260 -28.11 28.07 12.69
CA GLU A 260 -28.04 26.78 13.36
C GLU A 260 -26.77 26.65 14.20
N LYS A 261 -25.64 27.24 13.76
CA LYS A 261 -24.37 27.23 14.51
C LYS A 261 -24.45 27.95 15.86
N THR A 262 -25.43 28.81 16.06
CA THR A 262 -25.65 29.57 17.34
C THR A 262 -26.82 29.02 18.16
N ASN A 263 -27.56 28.05 17.65
CA ASN A 263 -28.72 27.47 18.30
C ASN A 263 -28.32 26.35 19.28
N LYS A 264 -28.56 26.57 20.58
CA LYS A 264 -28.25 25.58 21.64
C LYS A 264 -28.97 24.24 21.49
N LYS A 265 -30.10 24.19 20.77
CA LYS A 265 -30.82 22.95 20.47
C LYS A 265 -30.31 22.23 19.22
N VAL A 266 -29.22 22.70 18.63
CA VAL A 266 -28.56 22.08 17.47
C VAL A 266 -27.13 21.77 17.81
N THR A 267 -26.73 20.53 17.63
CA THR A 267 -25.34 20.08 17.72
C THR A 267 -24.77 19.89 16.31
N ILE A 268 -23.67 20.56 16.03
CA ILE A 268 -22.94 20.41 14.78
C ILE A 268 -21.97 19.23 14.90
N ILE A 269 -22.02 18.33 13.92
CA ILE A 269 -21.04 17.26 13.76
C ILE A 269 -19.93 17.75 12.82
N TYR A 270 -18.75 17.96 13.38
CA TYR A 270 -17.61 18.48 12.62
C TYR A 270 -16.86 17.38 11.87
N PRO A 271 -16.43 17.61 10.63
CA PRO A 271 -15.57 16.68 9.91
C PRO A 271 -14.24 16.52 10.62
N ARG A 272 -13.57 15.40 10.39
CA ARG A 272 -12.20 15.22 10.89
C ARG A 272 -11.28 16.20 10.16
N LYS A 273 -10.67 17.11 10.90
CA LYS A 273 -9.50 17.86 10.41
C LYS A 273 -8.28 16.95 10.65
N ASP A 274 -7.63 16.51 9.60
CA ASP A 274 -6.36 15.81 9.75
C ASP A 274 -5.29 16.86 10.03
N THR A 275 -4.93 17.02 11.29
CA THR A 275 -3.87 17.94 11.74
C THR A 275 -2.51 17.25 11.80
N ARG A 276 -2.44 15.95 11.48
CA ARG A 276 -1.19 15.21 11.47
C ARG A 276 -0.26 15.77 10.40
N HIS A 277 0.94 16.07 10.81
CA HIS A 277 2.01 16.48 9.92
C HIS A 277 2.98 15.31 9.78
N TYR A 278 3.04 14.74 8.59
CA TYR A 278 4.02 13.72 8.26
C TYR A 278 5.13 14.34 7.41
N GLU A 279 6.37 13.98 7.73
CA GLU A 279 7.53 14.36 6.92
C GLU A 279 7.47 13.73 5.53
N ASN A 280 6.89 12.52 5.43
CA ASN A 280 6.80 11.73 4.21
C ASN A 280 5.36 11.28 3.92
N PRO A 281 4.41 12.23 3.71
CA PRO A 281 2.97 11.96 3.77
C PRO A 281 2.47 10.94 2.75
N GLU A 282 3.03 10.88 1.53
CA GLU A 282 2.62 9.93 0.51
C GLU A 282 2.99 8.48 0.84
N PHE A 283 4.15 8.28 1.49
CA PHE A 283 4.63 6.97 1.89
C PHE A 283 4.03 6.55 3.24
N THR A 284 4.08 7.44 4.23
CA THR A 284 3.54 7.20 5.57
C THR A 284 2.05 6.86 5.52
N LYS A 285 1.29 7.51 4.64
CA LYS A 285 -0.13 7.18 4.45
C LYS A 285 -0.35 5.77 3.93
N LEU A 286 0.48 5.28 3.02
CA LEU A 286 0.41 3.90 2.55
C LEU A 286 0.72 2.90 3.66
N VAL A 287 1.76 3.16 4.45
CA VAL A 287 2.10 2.34 5.61
C VAL A 287 0.96 2.34 6.62
N GLU A 288 0.39 3.50 6.95
CA GLU A 288 -0.77 3.63 7.84
C GLU A 288 -1.97 2.82 7.33
N ASP A 289 -2.30 2.93 6.04
CA ASP A 289 -3.43 2.22 5.42
C ASP A 289 -3.23 0.70 5.42
N PHE A 290 -2.00 0.24 5.21
CA PHE A 290 -1.64 -1.17 5.34
C PHE A 290 -1.85 -1.65 6.78
N LEU A 291 -1.32 -0.92 7.76
CA LEU A 291 -1.45 -1.27 9.17
C LEU A 291 -2.92 -1.34 9.62
N LEU A 292 -3.74 -0.37 9.23
CA LEU A 292 -5.17 -0.32 9.58
C LEU A 292 -6.02 -1.41 8.90
N LYS A 293 -5.52 -2.04 7.84
CA LYS A 293 -6.14 -3.23 7.25
C LYS A 293 -5.78 -4.50 8.01
N LYS A 294 -4.57 -4.57 8.55
CA LYS A 294 -4.02 -5.75 9.24
C LYS A 294 -4.29 -5.74 10.75
N PHE A 295 -4.24 -4.57 11.38
CA PHE A 295 -4.40 -4.38 12.81
C PHE A 295 -5.53 -3.40 13.12
N ASP A 296 -6.08 -3.49 14.33
CA ASP A 296 -7.01 -2.48 14.81
C ASP A 296 -6.32 -1.13 15.08
N ALA A 297 -7.09 -0.06 15.03
CA ALA A 297 -6.55 1.29 15.17
C ALA A 297 -5.86 1.54 16.53
N ASN A 298 -6.29 0.88 17.62
CA ASN A 298 -5.61 1.00 18.91
C ASN A 298 -4.21 0.39 18.85
N THR A 299 -4.07 -0.76 18.24
CA THR A 299 -2.76 -1.40 18.03
C THR A 299 -1.86 -0.51 17.19
N VAL A 300 -2.37 0.04 16.07
CA VAL A 300 -1.59 0.90 15.16
C VAL A 300 -1.08 2.17 15.83
N TYR A 301 -1.90 2.84 16.63
CA TYR A 301 -1.54 4.17 17.14
C TYR A 301 -1.04 4.20 18.58
N ASN A 302 -1.32 3.14 19.37
CA ASN A 302 -1.16 3.23 20.81
C ASN A 302 -0.35 2.10 21.45
N LYS A 303 -0.01 1.03 20.70
CA LYS A 303 0.74 -0.10 21.28
C LYS A 303 2.22 -0.11 20.94
N GLY A 304 2.75 0.99 20.37
CA GLY A 304 4.18 1.17 20.17
C GLY A 304 4.78 0.19 19.17
N LEU A 305 4.09 -0.04 18.02
CA LEU A 305 4.66 -0.86 16.97
C LEU A 305 5.95 -0.25 16.43
N LYS A 306 6.92 -1.10 16.12
CA LYS A 306 8.10 -0.78 15.35
C LYS A 306 7.89 -1.28 13.93
N ILE A 307 7.76 -0.38 12.98
CA ILE A 307 7.47 -0.68 11.58
C ILE A 307 8.72 -0.41 10.77
N TYR A 308 9.31 -1.46 10.21
CA TYR A 308 10.48 -1.35 9.34
C TYR A 308 10.00 -1.23 7.90
N SER A 309 10.16 -0.05 7.34
CA SER A 309 9.76 0.25 5.98
C SER A 309 10.91 0.09 5.00
N THR A 310 10.60 0.14 3.71
CA THR A 310 11.58 0.03 2.62
C THR A 310 12.15 1.37 2.17
N MET A 311 11.60 2.47 2.65
CA MET A 311 12.05 3.83 2.29
C MET A 311 13.51 4.06 2.66
N ASP A 312 14.18 4.90 1.89
CA ASP A 312 15.42 5.59 2.26
C ASP A 312 15.09 7.07 2.46
N VAL A 313 15.15 7.53 3.71
CA VAL A 313 14.76 8.91 4.09
C VAL A 313 15.59 9.97 3.37
N ALA A 314 16.89 9.75 3.21
CA ALA A 314 17.78 10.71 2.58
C ALA A 314 17.53 10.82 1.07
N MET A 315 17.32 9.68 0.41
CA MET A 315 16.95 9.63 -1.01
C MET A 315 15.54 10.20 -1.22
N GLN A 316 14.57 9.89 -0.35
CA GLN A 316 13.20 10.41 -0.40
C GLN A 316 13.17 11.94 -0.28
N LYS A 317 13.92 12.51 0.66
CA LYS A 317 14.06 13.96 0.82
C LYS A 317 14.60 14.58 -0.46
N THR A 318 15.67 13.99 -1.02
CA THR A 318 16.28 14.49 -2.27
C THR A 318 15.30 14.38 -3.44
N ALA A 319 14.56 13.28 -3.56
CA ALA A 319 13.55 13.08 -4.61
C ALA A 319 12.44 14.16 -4.53
N ARG A 320 11.91 14.41 -3.31
CA ARG A 320 10.87 15.42 -3.09
C ARG A 320 11.36 16.82 -3.35
N GLU A 321 12.54 17.19 -2.86
CA GLU A 321 13.14 18.50 -3.10
C GLU A 321 13.35 18.74 -4.59
N THR A 322 13.95 17.79 -5.32
CA THR A 322 14.17 17.85 -6.76
C THR A 322 12.86 18.02 -7.52
N PHE A 323 11.84 17.24 -7.16
CA PHE A 323 10.52 17.29 -7.80
C PHE A 323 9.82 18.64 -7.57
N ASN A 324 9.72 19.08 -6.31
CA ASN A 324 9.04 20.32 -5.95
C ASN A 324 9.73 21.57 -6.49
N GLN A 325 11.06 21.51 -6.62
CA GLN A 325 11.86 22.62 -7.13
C GLN A 325 11.99 22.61 -8.65
N TYR A 326 11.51 21.56 -9.33
CA TYR A 326 11.68 21.41 -10.76
C TYR A 326 11.11 22.61 -11.52
N PRO A 327 11.94 23.31 -12.36
CA PRO A 327 11.55 24.58 -12.98
C PRO A 327 10.26 24.50 -13.80
N LEU A 328 10.05 23.40 -14.52
CA LEU A 328 8.85 23.19 -15.34
C LEU A 328 7.57 23.12 -14.49
N LEU A 329 7.62 22.48 -13.32
CA LEU A 329 6.50 22.40 -12.39
C LEU A 329 6.21 23.75 -11.69
N LYS A 330 7.25 24.59 -11.54
CA LYS A 330 7.06 25.97 -11.02
C LYS A 330 6.48 26.90 -12.08
N ALA A 331 6.92 26.77 -13.32
CA ALA A 331 6.52 27.68 -14.41
C ALA A 331 5.11 27.42 -14.94
N ARG A 332 4.58 26.19 -14.84
CA ARG A 332 3.29 25.82 -15.42
C ARG A 332 2.25 25.50 -14.35
N LYS A 333 1.37 26.47 -14.08
CA LYS A 333 0.28 26.30 -13.08
C LYS A 333 -0.57 25.07 -13.38
N GLY A 334 -0.74 24.22 -12.34
CA GLY A 334 -1.53 23.01 -12.40
C GLY A 334 -0.86 21.82 -13.10
N LEU A 335 0.35 21.98 -13.65
CA LEU A 335 1.17 20.85 -14.06
C LEU A 335 1.61 20.08 -12.83
N ASN A 336 1.48 18.75 -12.86
CA ASN A 336 1.85 17.88 -11.77
C ASN A 336 2.43 16.57 -12.32
N GLY A 337 2.64 15.57 -11.48
CA GLY A 337 3.17 14.27 -11.87
C GLY A 337 3.54 13.44 -10.67
N ALA A 338 4.37 12.45 -10.89
CA ALA A 338 4.90 11.59 -9.83
C ALA A 338 6.27 11.02 -10.22
N MET A 339 7.00 10.54 -9.20
CA MET A 339 8.26 9.82 -9.38
C MET A 339 8.39 8.72 -8.34
N VAL A 340 8.80 7.53 -8.76
CA VAL A 340 8.98 6.35 -7.89
C VAL A 340 10.32 5.71 -8.21
N THR A 341 11.06 5.33 -7.17
CA THR A 341 12.27 4.51 -7.26
C THR A 341 12.07 3.20 -6.51
N ILE A 342 12.38 2.08 -7.14
CA ILE A 342 12.33 0.74 -6.54
C ILE A 342 13.68 0.03 -6.63
N ASP A 343 13.92 -0.90 -5.74
CA ASP A 343 14.94 -1.93 -5.86
C ASP A 343 14.40 -3.04 -6.78
N PRO A 344 15.02 -3.29 -7.94
CA PRO A 344 14.51 -4.28 -8.89
C PRO A 344 14.67 -5.73 -8.45
N PHE A 345 15.50 -6.03 -7.45
CA PHE A 345 15.75 -7.39 -6.96
C PHE A 345 14.76 -7.85 -5.89
N SER A 346 14.21 -6.90 -5.15
CA SER A 346 13.27 -7.18 -4.05
C SER A 346 11.87 -6.62 -4.29
N GLY A 347 11.70 -5.63 -5.16
CA GLY A 347 10.46 -4.88 -5.32
C GLY A 347 10.26 -3.79 -4.26
N GLN A 348 11.23 -3.58 -3.36
CA GLN A 348 11.15 -2.57 -2.32
C GLN A 348 11.04 -1.15 -2.90
N VAL A 349 10.04 -0.40 -2.43
CA VAL A 349 9.84 1.01 -2.80
C VAL A 349 10.76 1.89 -1.97
N ILE A 350 11.79 2.45 -2.61
CA ILE A 350 12.85 3.24 -1.97
C ILE A 350 12.44 4.69 -1.81
N THR A 351 11.83 5.28 -2.85
CA THR A 351 11.29 6.63 -2.80
C THR A 351 9.97 6.73 -3.55
N MET A 352 9.09 7.61 -3.08
CA MET A 352 7.80 7.87 -3.70
C MET A 352 7.46 9.36 -3.61
N VAL A 353 7.25 10.01 -4.73
CA VAL A 353 6.73 11.37 -4.82
C VAL A 353 5.39 11.31 -5.56
N GLY A 354 4.29 11.49 -4.82
CA GLY A 354 2.92 11.37 -5.34
C GLY A 354 2.38 12.64 -5.99
N GLY A 355 3.15 13.72 -5.96
CA GLY A 355 2.80 15.00 -6.56
C GLY A 355 3.57 16.17 -5.97
N LYS A 356 3.48 17.32 -6.64
CA LYS A 356 4.08 18.56 -6.16
C LYS A 356 3.36 19.02 -4.88
N ASP A 357 4.14 19.40 -3.86
CA ASP A 357 3.64 19.89 -2.57
C ASP A 357 2.57 18.98 -1.95
N PHE A 358 2.83 17.66 -2.02
CA PHE A 358 1.89 16.62 -1.58
C PHE A 358 1.55 16.75 -0.10
N LYS A 359 0.26 16.57 0.23
CA LYS A 359 -0.27 16.55 1.61
C LYS A 359 -1.19 15.35 1.80
N ILE A 360 -1.40 14.96 3.05
CA ILE A 360 -2.36 13.91 3.41
C ILE A 360 -3.73 14.22 2.77
N GLY A 361 -4.34 13.19 2.20
CA GLY A 361 -5.63 13.31 1.49
C GLY A 361 -5.53 13.75 0.03
N ASN A 362 -4.35 14.16 -0.45
CA ASN A 362 -4.16 14.40 -1.87
C ASN A 362 -4.15 13.08 -2.67
N PHE A 363 -4.53 13.17 -3.93
CA PHE A 363 -4.46 12.07 -4.89
C PHE A 363 -2.98 11.69 -5.12
N ASN A 364 -2.60 10.47 -4.69
CA ASN A 364 -1.24 9.95 -4.86
C ASN A 364 -1.05 9.43 -6.29
N ARG A 365 -0.43 10.28 -7.13
CA ARG A 365 -0.23 9.97 -8.56
C ARG A 365 0.78 8.86 -8.79
N ALA A 366 1.63 8.57 -7.82
CA ALA A 366 2.63 7.51 -7.94
C ALA A 366 2.00 6.12 -8.07
N ILE A 367 0.81 5.92 -7.48
CA ILE A 367 0.11 4.65 -7.41
C ILE A 367 -1.30 4.67 -8.01
N MET A 368 -1.99 5.82 -7.96
CA MET A 368 -3.40 5.92 -8.34
C MET A 368 -3.61 6.47 -9.75
N ALA A 369 -2.60 7.09 -10.37
CA ALA A 369 -2.74 7.63 -11.71
C ALA A 369 -2.81 6.50 -12.73
N LYS A 370 -3.86 6.48 -13.55
CA LYS A 370 -3.96 5.63 -14.74
C LYS A 370 -3.71 6.52 -15.96
N ARG A 371 -2.52 6.38 -16.56
CA ARG A 371 -2.06 7.20 -17.69
C ARG A 371 -1.42 6.34 -18.75
N GLN A 372 -1.68 6.64 -20.02
CA GLN A 372 -1.03 5.97 -21.13
C GLN A 372 0.49 6.11 -21.03
N PHE A 373 1.20 5.00 -21.15
CA PHE A 373 2.66 4.97 -21.04
C PHE A 373 3.37 5.61 -22.26
N GLY A 374 2.72 5.60 -23.42
CA GLY A 374 3.33 6.02 -24.66
C GLY A 374 4.61 5.24 -24.97
N SER A 375 5.58 5.88 -25.58
CA SER A 375 6.81 5.19 -25.98
C SER A 375 7.68 4.62 -24.86
N SER A 376 7.38 4.90 -23.56
CA SER A 376 8.07 4.20 -22.47
C SER A 376 7.66 2.71 -22.36
N PHE A 377 6.61 2.31 -23.05
CA PHE A 377 6.17 0.92 -23.15
C PHE A 377 6.89 0.12 -24.25
N LYS A 378 7.56 0.77 -25.19
CA LYS A 378 8.24 0.10 -26.31
C LYS A 378 9.26 -0.96 -25.91
N PRO A 379 10.05 -0.85 -24.82
CA PRO A 379 10.97 -1.90 -24.43
C PRO A 379 10.34 -3.27 -24.29
N PHE A 380 9.08 -3.36 -23.85
CA PHE A 380 8.36 -4.65 -23.78
C PHE A 380 8.08 -5.24 -25.16
N VAL A 381 7.77 -4.39 -26.15
CA VAL A 381 7.56 -4.84 -27.54
C VAL A 381 8.88 -5.35 -28.14
N TYR A 382 9.97 -4.62 -27.89
CA TYR A 382 11.31 -5.03 -28.35
C TYR A 382 11.78 -6.29 -27.62
N PHE A 383 11.49 -6.40 -26.34
CA PHE A 383 11.78 -7.61 -25.56
C PHE A 383 11.01 -8.83 -26.10
N ALA A 384 9.71 -8.66 -26.38
CA ALA A 384 8.92 -9.73 -27.03
C ALA A 384 9.52 -10.14 -28.37
N ALA A 385 10.10 -9.23 -29.14
CA ALA A 385 10.78 -9.56 -30.38
C ALA A 385 12.08 -10.34 -30.12
N LEU A 386 12.89 -9.96 -29.12
CA LEU A 386 14.07 -10.72 -28.72
C LEU A 386 13.74 -12.16 -28.34
N LEU A 387 12.62 -12.37 -27.63
CA LEU A 387 12.10 -13.72 -27.29
C LEU A 387 11.60 -14.50 -28.52
N ASN A 388 11.35 -13.82 -29.63
CA ASN A 388 10.94 -14.44 -30.91
C ASN A 388 12.06 -14.44 -31.96
N GLY A 389 13.34 -14.45 -31.54
CA GLY A 389 14.51 -14.65 -32.36
C GLY A 389 15.07 -13.43 -33.07
N PHE A 390 14.55 -12.22 -32.76
CA PHE A 390 15.21 -10.98 -33.17
C PHE A 390 16.44 -10.72 -32.31
N GLU A 391 17.37 -9.93 -32.84
CA GLU A 391 18.56 -9.47 -32.14
C GLU A 391 18.63 -7.94 -32.09
N SER A 392 19.50 -7.41 -31.24
CA SER A 392 19.69 -5.97 -31.12
C SER A 392 20.07 -5.28 -32.45
N ASN A 393 20.76 -6.00 -33.31
CA ASN A 393 21.18 -5.55 -34.65
C ASN A 393 20.23 -5.98 -35.78
N SER A 394 19.14 -6.70 -35.51
CA SER A 394 18.10 -6.99 -36.52
C SER A 394 17.61 -5.70 -37.16
N VAL A 395 17.38 -5.73 -38.46
CA VAL A 395 17.10 -4.54 -39.31
C VAL A 395 15.65 -4.53 -39.77
N LEU A 396 15.01 -3.40 -39.64
CA LEU A 396 13.70 -3.09 -40.22
C LEU A 396 13.74 -1.74 -40.90
N GLU A 397 12.94 -1.58 -41.96
CA GLU A 397 12.83 -0.31 -42.66
C GLU A 397 11.91 0.67 -41.93
N ASP A 398 12.35 1.91 -41.73
CA ASP A 398 11.53 3.02 -41.25
C ASP A 398 10.74 3.65 -42.41
N SER A 399 9.67 2.99 -42.81
CA SER A 399 8.78 3.44 -43.90
C SER A 399 7.33 3.47 -43.45
N ALA A 400 6.47 4.15 -44.22
CA ALA A 400 5.04 4.21 -43.94
C ALA A 400 4.41 2.81 -43.93
N VAL A 401 3.50 2.59 -42.97
CA VAL A 401 2.78 1.33 -42.84
C VAL A 401 1.27 1.58 -42.77
N HIS A 402 0.51 0.65 -43.33
CA HIS A 402 -0.96 0.71 -43.39
C HIS A 402 -1.56 -0.60 -42.86
N TYR A 403 -2.35 -0.49 -41.82
CA TYR A 403 -3.11 -1.62 -41.25
C TYR A 403 -4.59 -1.28 -41.31
N GLY A 404 -5.23 -1.64 -42.44
CA GLY A 404 -6.59 -1.20 -42.72
C GLY A 404 -6.69 0.31 -42.85
N LYS A 405 -7.49 0.94 -42.01
CA LYS A 405 -7.66 2.41 -41.99
C LYS A 405 -6.65 3.14 -41.11
N TRP A 406 -5.80 2.40 -40.40
CA TRP A 406 -4.84 2.99 -39.46
C TRP A 406 -3.44 3.09 -40.08
N SER A 407 -2.87 4.28 -40.01
CA SER A 407 -1.54 4.58 -40.54
C SER A 407 -0.76 5.36 -39.49
N PRO A 408 -0.01 4.66 -38.63
CA PRO A 408 0.80 5.32 -37.60
C PRO A 408 1.89 6.17 -38.22
N LYS A 409 2.15 7.34 -37.61
CA LYS A 409 3.23 8.24 -38.05
C LYS A 409 4.34 8.26 -37.00
N ASN A 410 5.55 8.51 -37.42
CA ASN A 410 6.64 8.85 -36.51
C ASN A 410 6.32 10.18 -35.78
N ALA A 411 6.98 10.41 -34.62
CA ALA A 411 6.68 11.57 -33.77
C ALA A 411 6.83 12.91 -34.48
N ASN A 412 7.75 13.01 -35.43
CA ASN A 412 7.99 14.20 -36.31
C ASN A 412 7.17 14.15 -37.62
N GLY A 413 6.37 13.09 -37.83
CA GLY A 413 5.60 12.87 -39.05
C GLY A 413 6.42 12.42 -40.28
N ILE A 414 7.72 12.20 -40.14
CA ILE A 414 8.65 11.87 -41.23
C ILE A 414 9.11 10.44 -41.12
N PHE A 415 9.15 9.70 -42.23
CA PHE A 415 9.83 8.43 -42.40
C PHE A 415 11.18 8.64 -43.06
N SER A 416 12.18 7.87 -42.66
CA SER A 416 13.49 7.96 -43.30
C SER A 416 13.56 7.17 -44.62
N ASP A 417 12.64 6.26 -44.83
CA ASP A 417 12.57 5.27 -45.93
C ASP A 417 13.91 4.54 -46.10
N THR A 418 14.57 4.27 -44.95
CA THR A 418 15.85 3.56 -44.89
C THR A 418 15.76 2.45 -43.85
N ASN A 419 16.64 1.48 -43.98
CA ASN A 419 16.84 0.44 -42.97
C ASN A 419 17.40 1.03 -41.70
N THR A 420 17.06 0.41 -40.56
CA THR A 420 17.58 0.77 -39.24
C THR A 420 17.62 -0.45 -38.33
N THR A 421 18.65 -0.56 -37.49
CA THR A 421 18.73 -1.60 -36.47
C THR A 421 17.71 -1.38 -35.35
N LEU A 422 17.34 -2.45 -34.64
CA LEU A 422 16.43 -2.36 -33.50
C LEU A 422 16.98 -1.43 -32.39
N VAL A 423 18.29 -1.47 -32.14
CA VAL A 423 18.94 -0.51 -31.20
C VAL A 423 18.67 0.93 -31.61
N ASN A 424 18.99 1.28 -32.87
CA ASN A 424 18.80 2.65 -33.36
C ASN A 424 17.32 3.06 -33.39
N ALA A 425 16.43 2.13 -33.73
CA ALA A 425 15.00 2.37 -33.72
C ALA A 425 14.44 2.63 -32.31
N LEU A 426 14.94 1.91 -31.28
CA LEU A 426 14.59 2.16 -29.88
C LEU A 426 15.19 3.48 -29.38
N ASP A 427 16.45 3.78 -29.71
CA ASP A 427 17.15 5.02 -29.40
C ASP A 427 16.39 6.26 -29.90
N LYS A 428 15.94 6.22 -31.15
CA LYS A 428 15.19 7.29 -31.81
C LYS A 428 13.68 7.20 -31.56
N SER A 429 13.24 6.12 -30.88
CA SER A 429 11.82 5.87 -30.58
C SER A 429 10.92 5.85 -31.82
N ILE A 430 11.36 5.21 -32.89
CA ILE A 430 10.67 5.14 -34.20
C ILE A 430 9.36 4.37 -34.06
N ASN A 431 8.24 4.96 -34.46
CA ASN A 431 6.92 4.36 -34.33
C ASN A 431 6.66 3.28 -35.38
N SER A 432 6.99 3.55 -36.65
CA SER A 432 6.81 2.62 -37.75
C SER A 432 7.48 1.28 -37.48
N VAL A 433 8.73 1.30 -37.01
CA VAL A 433 9.49 0.10 -36.65
C VAL A 433 8.86 -0.63 -35.47
N SER A 434 8.45 0.08 -34.42
CA SER A 434 7.81 -0.56 -33.26
C SER A 434 6.50 -1.26 -33.63
N VAL A 435 5.70 -0.67 -34.54
CA VAL A 435 4.45 -1.28 -35.02
C VAL A 435 4.72 -2.48 -35.91
N LYS A 436 5.69 -2.38 -36.83
CA LYS A 436 6.13 -3.53 -37.66
C LYS A 436 6.63 -4.69 -36.77
N LEU A 437 7.38 -4.36 -35.74
CA LEU A 437 7.93 -5.35 -34.79
C LEU A 437 6.80 -6.08 -34.05
N LEU A 438 5.80 -5.36 -33.51
CA LEU A 438 4.65 -5.99 -32.88
C LEU A 438 3.81 -6.80 -33.87
N ALA A 439 3.68 -6.32 -35.10
CA ALA A 439 2.99 -7.09 -36.15
C ALA A 439 3.71 -8.41 -36.47
N ALA A 440 5.04 -8.41 -36.46
CA ALA A 440 5.84 -9.62 -36.67
C ALA A 440 5.76 -10.59 -35.49
N VAL A 441 5.79 -10.11 -34.25
CA VAL A 441 5.60 -10.92 -33.03
C VAL A 441 4.17 -11.46 -32.92
N GLY A 442 3.19 -10.67 -33.31
CA GLY A 442 1.76 -10.94 -33.14
C GLY A 442 1.21 -10.42 -31.82
N VAL A 443 0.10 -9.66 -31.88
CA VAL A 443 -0.55 -9.06 -30.71
C VAL A 443 -0.95 -10.11 -29.65
N PRO A 444 -1.51 -11.28 -30.00
CA PRO A 444 -1.83 -12.30 -28.99
C PRO A 444 -0.61 -12.77 -28.17
N LYS A 445 0.50 -13.11 -28.84
CA LYS A 445 1.73 -13.55 -28.14
C LYS A 445 2.28 -12.45 -27.22
N PHE A 446 2.27 -11.21 -27.67
CA PHE A 446 2.68 -10.07 -26.87
C PHE A 446 1.79 -9.90 -25.62
N ARG A 447 0.48 -10.01 -25.80
CA ARG A 447 -0.46 -9.94 -24.67
C ARG A 447 -0.27 -11.09 -23.68
N ASP A 448 0.00 -12.30 -24.16
CA ASP A 448 0.23 -13.48 -23.31
C ASP A 448 1.53 -13.31 -22.50
N MET A 449 2.59 -12.76 -23.10
CA MET A 449 3.81 -12.38 -22.38
C MET A 449 3.52 -11.33 -21.31
N MET A 450 2.81 -10.25 -21.67
CA MET A 450 2.53 -9.18 -20.73
C MET A 450 1.58 -9.60 -19.60
N LYS A 451 0.66 -10.54 -19.82
CA LYS A 451 -0.16 -11.11 -18.75
C LYS A 451 0.65 -11.90 -17.72
N GLN A 452 1.79 -12.45 -18.10
CA GLN A 452 2.70 -13.10 -17.16
C GLN A 452 3.49 -12.05 -16.36
N VAL A 453 3.85 -10.91 -16.98
CA VAL A 453 4.57 -9.81 -16.32
C VAL A 453 3.64 -9.04 -15.40
N ASP A 454 2.49 -8.62 -15.91
CA ASP A 454 1.47 -7.87 -15.19
C ASP A 454 0.06 -8.31 -15.61
N PRO A 455 -0.56 -9.24 -14.85
CA PRO A 455 -1.90 -9.76 -15.14
C PRO A 455 -3.00 -8.69 -15.15
N LYS A 456 -2.76 -7.53 -14.52
CA LYS A 456 -3.75 -6.46 -14.36
C LYS A 456 -3.66 -5.38 -15.42
N LEU A 457 -2.55 -5.34 -16.15
CA LEU A 457 -2.36 -4.36 -17.19
C LEU A 457 -3.25 -4.69 -18.39
N ASP A 458 -4.20 -3.82 -18.71
CA ASP A 458 -5.05 -3.97 -19.88
C ASP A 458 -4.28 -3.58 -21.15
N ILE A 459 -3.90 -4.60 -21.92
CA ILE A 459 -3.19 -4.45 -23.19
C ILE A 459 -4.20 -4.46 -24.34
N PRO A 460 -4.29 -3.40 -25.15
CA PRO A 460 -5.18 -3.36 -26.31
C PRO A 460 -4.94 -4.52 -27.28
N ASP A 461 -6.04 -5.11 -27.79
CA ASP A 461 -6.02 -6.22 -28.75
C ASP A 461 -5.80 -5.75 -30.18
N ASN A 462 -4.85 -4.86 -30.37
CA ASN A 462 -4.48 -4.33 -31.69
C ASN A 462 -3.08 -3.71 -31.66
N LEU A 463 -2.58 -3.35 -32.84
CA LEU A 463 -1.20 -2.84 -33.01
C LEU A 463 -0.91 -1.50 -32.34
N THR A 464 -1.94 -0.78 -31.82
CA THR A 464 -1.68 0.46 -31.06
C THR A 464 -0.93 0.19 -29.76
N ALA A 465 -0.97 -1.04 -29.24
CA ALA A 465 -0.19 -1.49 -28.09
C ALA A 465 1.31 -1.23 -28.28
N ALA A 466 1.83 -1.29 -29.52
CA ALA A 466 3.23 -0.97 -29.85
C ALA A 466 3.62 0.48 -29.52
N LEU A 467 2.65 1.37 -29.42
CA LEU A 467 2.84 2.79 -29.13
C LEU A 467 2.52 3.15 -27.67
N GLY A 468 2.26 2.13 -26.80
CA GLY A 468 2.04 2.30 -25.39
C GLY A 468 0.69 2.94 -25.05
N THR A 469 -0.38 2.48 -25.69
CA THR A 469 -1.75 2.88 -25.36
C THR A 469 -2.27 2.22 -24.08
N ALA A 470 -1.59 1.23 -23.54
CA ALA A 470 -1.82 0.71 -22.21
C ALA A 470 -1.65 1.81 -21.14
N GLU A 471 -2.46 1.75 -20.08
CA GLU A 471 -2.50 2.75 -19.01
C GLU A 471 -2.13 2.14 -17.67
N GLY A 472 -1.30 2.86 -16.90
CA GLY A 472 -0.93 2.44 -15.55
C GLY A 472 -0.30 3.56 -14.75
N SER A 473 0.19 3.21 -13.56
CA SER A 473 0.86 4.14 -12.64
C SER A 473 2.38 4.10 -12.79
N PRO A 474 3.10 5.11 -12.26
CA PRO A 474 4.56 5.06 -12.15
C PRO A 474 5.08 3.82 -11.42
N LEU A 475 4.49 3.47 -10.28
CA LEU A 475 4.90 2.28 -9.54
C LEU A 475 4.75 1.01 -10.37
N GLN A 476 3.62 0.85 -11.05
CA GLN A 476 3.37 -0.30 -11.92
C GLN A 476 4.44 -0.41 -13.01
N LEU A 477 4.71 0.69 -13.74
CA LEU A 477 5.74 0.70 -14.77
C LEU A 477 7.14 0.41 -14.21
N ALA A 478 7.45 0.86 -12.96
CA ALA A 478 8.74 0.59 -12.34
C ALA A 478 8.90 -0.91 -12.00
N ILE A 479 7.86 -1.54 -11.47
CA ILE A 479 7.81 -2.97 -11.17
C ILE A 479 7.97 -3.79 -12.46
N ASP A 480 7.27 -3.44 -13.54
CA ASP A 480 7.37 -4.13 -14.82
C ASP A 480 8.79 -4.02 -15.44
N TYR A 481 9.47 -2.89 -15.24
CA TYR A 481 10.84 -2.69 -15.70
C TYR A 481 11.89 -3.44 -14.87
N ALA A 482 11.56 -3.87 -13.66
CA ALA A 482 12.51 -4.56 -12.78
C ALA A 482 13.10 -5.81 -13.43
N MET A 483 12.30 -6.56 -14.20
CA MET A 483 12.75 -7.78 -14.87
C MET A 483 13.92 -7.55 -15.85
N PHE A 484 14.06 -6.35 -16.40
CA PHE A 484 15.17 -6.02 -17.29
C PHE A 484 16.51 -5.91 -16.56
N VAL A 485 16.48 -5.60 -15.26
CA VAL A 485 17.68 -5.38 -14.44
C VAL A 485 18.05 -6.61 -13.63
N ASN A 486 17.05 -7.32 -13.09
CA ASN A 486 17.24 -8.40 -12.13
C ASN A 486 17.43 -9.80 -12.75
N GLY A 487 17.57 -9.88 -14.09
CA GLY A 487 17.78 -11.15 -14.78
C GLY A 487 16.49 -11.92 -15.09
N GLY A 488 15.35 -11.24 -15.18
CA GLY A 488 14.08 -11.82 -15.62
C GLY A 488 13.17 -12.31 -14.52
N TYR A 489 13.41 -11.88 -13.27
CA TYR A 489 12.53 -12.20 -12.13
C TYR A 489 11.37 -11.21 -12.02
N LEU A 490 10.20 -11.73 -11.66
CA LEU A 490 9.08 -10.92 -11.24
C LEU A 490 9.26 -10.46 -9.80
N VAL A 491 8.86 -9.24 -9.51
CA VAL A 491 8.83 -8.69 -8.16
C VAL A 491 7.47 -8.07 -7.88
N SER A 492 7.10 -8.02 -6.61
CA SER A 492 5.92 -7.30 -6.13
C SER A 492 6.34 -6.06 -5.34
N PRO A 493 5.55 -4.99 -5.33
CA PRO A 493 5.91 -3.78 -4.59
C PRO A 493 5.86 -4.01 -3.08
N ILE A 494 6.95 -3.73 -2.39
CA ILE A 494 7.10 -3.85 -0.94
C ILE A 494 7.31 -2.47 -0.33
N ILE A 495 6.51 -2.11 0.69
CA ILE A 495 6.64 -0.86 1.46
C ILE A 495 7.01 -1.09 2.93
N ILE A 496 6.77 -2.30 3.44
CA ILE A 496 7.09 -2.73 4.81
C ILE A 496 7.81 -4.06 4.73
N THR A 497 8.94 -4.19 5.42
CA THR A 497 9.69 -5.45 5.52
C THR A 497 9.26 -6.27 6.73
N SER A 498 9.07 -5.61 7.89
CA SER A 498 8.63 -6.29 9.10
C SER A 498 7.94 -5.33 10.07
N ILE A 499 7.19 -5.89 10.99
CA ILE A 499 6.50 -5.18 12.08
C ILE A 499 6.75 -5.95 13.36
N GLU A 500 7.22 -5.25 14.38
CA GLU A 500 7.40 -5.77 15.73
C GLU A 500 6.48 -5.04 16.71
N ASP A 501 6.17 -5.69 17.82
CA ASP A 501 5.58 -5.01 18.97
C ASP A 501 6.64 -4.20 19.75
N LYS A 502 6.22 -3.47 20.79
CA LYS A 502 7.14 -2.70 21.64
C LYS A 502 8.22 -3.55 22.34
N HIS A 503 7.99 -4.85 22.49
CA HIS A 503 8.90 -5.80 23.13
C HIS A 503 9.86 -6.47 22.14
N GLY A 504 9.71 -6.22 20.84
CA GLY A 504 10.52 -6.82 19.79
C GLY A 504 10.00 -8.17 19.29
N ASN A 505 8.77 -8.55 19.65
CA ASN A 505 8.16 -9.75 19.07
C ASN A 505 7.71 -9.46 17.63
N LEU A 506 8.08 -10.33 16.71
CA LEU A 506 7.72 -10.22 15.30
C LEU A 506 6.22 -10.48 15.12
N LEU A 507 5.51 -9.52 14.51
CA LEU A 507 4.07 -9.60 14.21
C LEU A 507 3.80 -9.79 12.72
N TYR A 508 4.73 -9.37 11.87
CA TYR A 508 4.65 -9.47 10.42
C TYR A 508 6.04 -9.40 9.81
N GLU A 509 6.26 -10.21 8.80
CA GLU A 509 7.44 -10.17 7.94
C GLU A 509 7.03 -10.44 6.50
N VAL A 510 7.68 -9.79 5.54
CA VAL A 510 7.44 -10.02 4.12
C VAL A 510 8.53 -10.91 3.53
N ILE A 511 8.11 -11.86 2.71
CA ILE A 511 9.02 -12.68 1.89
C ILE A 511 8.95 -12.13 0.46
N PRO A 512 10.07 -11.60 -0.10
CA PRO A 512 10.07 -11.09 -1.47
C PRO A 512 9.78 -12.19 -2.49
N ARG A 513 8.94 -11.90 -3.48
CA ARG A 513 8.67 -12.80 -4.61
C ARG A 513 9.94 -13.03 -5.44
N LYS A 514 10.16 -14.27 -5.90
CA LYS A 514 11.36 -14.69 -6.64
C LYS A 514 11.04 -15.54 -7.89
N ASP A 515 9.94 -15.31 -8.55
CA ASP A 515 9.55 -16.09 -9.72
C ASP A 515 10.37 -15.67 -10.95
N LYS A 516 11.22 -16.56 -11.44
CA LYS A 516 11.96 -16.34 -12.68
C LYS A 516 11.05 -16.60 -13.88
N LEU A 517 10.83 -15.57 -14.70
CA LEU A 517 9.98 -15.66 -15.89
C LEU A 517 10.78 -15.70 -17.20
N PHE A 518 11.92 -14.99 -17.24
CA PHE A 518 12.73 -14.85 -18.45
C PHE A 518 14.20 -15.17 -18.21
N GLU A 519 14.91 -15.52 -19.28
CA GLU A 519 16.34 -15.74 -19.19
C GLU A 519 17.12 -14.42 -19.08
N SER A 520 18.15 -14.44 -18.22
CA SER A 520 18.99 -13.25 -17.95
C SER A 520 19.78 -12.80 -19.17
N GLN A 521 20.05 -13.69 -20.12
CA GLN A 521 20.68 -13.36 -21.40
C GLN A 521 19.78 -12.41 -22.22
N ASP A 522 18.46 -12.70 -22.29
CA ASP A 522 17.51 -11.90 -23.06
C ASP A 522 17.29 -10.53 -22.42
N THR A 523 17.16 -10.50 -21.08
CA THR A 523 17.03 -9.23 -20.34
C THR A 523 18.32 -8.40 -20.40
N SER A 524 19.49 -9.01 -20.54
CA SER A 524 20.75 -8.30 -20.73
C SER A 524 20.82 -7.57 -22.07
N ILE A 525 20.25 -8.13 -23.14
CA ILE A 525 20.21 -7.47 -24.45
C ILE A 525 19.30 -6.24 -24.40
N ILE A 526 18.09 -6.35 -23.83
CA ILE A 526 17.21 -5.16 -23.70
C ILE A 526 17.83 -4.11 -22.78
N THR A 527 18.54 -4.50 -21.71
CA THR A 527 19.29 -3.59 -20.83
C THR A 527 20.35 -2.83 -21.61
N TYR A 528 21.11 -3.52 -22.47
CA TYR A 528 22.05 -2.88 -23.38
C TYR A 528 21.35 -1.86 -24.31
N MET A 529 20.20 -2.21 -24.90
CA MET A 529 19.44 -1.31 -25.78
C MET A 529 18.96 -0.06 -25.03
N LEU A 530 18.55 -0.20 -23.77
CA LEU A 530 18.19 0.92 -22.90
C LEU A 530 19.40 1.79 -22.53
N LYS A 531 20.59 1.21 -22.31
CA LYS A 531 21.85 1.96 -22.13
C LYS A 531 22.16 2.78 -23.38
N SER A 532 22.06 2.18 -24.57
CA SER A 532 22.26 2.87 -25.86
C SER A 532 21.35 4.10 -25.99
N SER A 533 20.08 4.01 -25.59
CA SER A 533 19.14 5.14 -25.65
C SER A 533 19.58 6.34 -24.80
N VAL A 534 20.30 6.12 -23.69
CA VAL A 534 20.87 7.22 -22.87
C VAL A 534 22.15 7.77 -23.47
N GLN A 535 22.93 6.93 -24.17
CA GLN A 535 24.17 7.37 -24.78
C GLN A 535 23.95 8.29 -26.01
N SER A 536 22.98 7.94 -26.86
CA SER A 536 22.81 8.57 -28.18
C SER A 536 21.37 8.78 -28.63
N GLY A 537 20.38 8.39 -27.79
CA GLY A 537 18.97 8.45 -28.15
C GLY A 537 18.18 9.59 -27.50
N THR A 538 16.86 9.45 -27.50
CA THR A 538 15.91 10.40 -26.89
C THR A 538 16.08 10.56 -25.39
N SER A 539 16.78 9.63 -24.73
CA SER A 539 17.05 9.59 -23.28
C SER A 539 18.34 10.34 -22.88
N ALA A 540 19.08 10.93 -23.82
CA ALA A 540 20.42 11.52 -23.57
C ALA A 540 20.45 12.58 -22.47
N ARG A 541 19.34 13.31 -22.26
CA ARG A 541 19.23 14.33 -21.18
C ARG A 541 19.08 13.74 -19.78
N ALA A 542 18.94 12.42 -19.66
CA ALA A 542 18.95 11.72 -18.38
C ALA A 542 20.38 11.37 -17.91
N ARG A 543 21.39 11.53 -18.76
CA ARG A 543 22.78 11.13 -18.47
C ARG A 543 23.32 11.81 -17.22
N VAL A 544 23.83 11.00 -16.29
CA VAL A 544 24.42 11.41 -15.01
C VAL A 544 25.92 11.17 -15.06
N ILE A 545 26.68 12.03 -14.41
CA ILE A 545 28.13 11.93 -14.30
C ILE A 545 28.51 11.60 -12.85
N THR A 546 29.33 10.59 -12.66
CA THR A 546 29.83 10.19 -11.34
C THR A 546 30.80 11.23 -10.78
N LYS A 547 31.10 11.17 -9.50
CA LYS A 547 32.12 12.02 -8.85
C LYS A 547 33.50 11.89 -9.46
N THR A 548 33.80 10.80 -10.15
CA THR A 548 35.06 10.58 -10.86
C THR A 548 35.10 11.18 -12.26
N GLY A 549 34.00 11.80 -12.70
CA GLY A 549 33.84 12.34 -14.05
C GLY A 549 33.43 11.33 -15.12
N ALA A 550 33.29 10.06 -14.79
CA ALA A 550 32.82 9.03 -15.69
C ALA A 550 31.27 9.05 -15.84
N PRO A 551 30.71 8.68 -17.00
CA PRO A 551 29.28 8.45 -17.12
C PRO A 551 28.82 7.35 -16.17
N MET A 552 27.67 7.59 -15.52
CA MET A 552 27.02 6.58 -14.67
C MET A 552 26.47 5.42 -15.53
N GLU A 553 26.60 4.19 -15.05
CA GLU A 553 25.94 3.03 -15.63
C GLU A 553 24.42 3.17 -15.47
N GLN A 554 23.74 3.38 -16.60
CA GLN A 554 22.30 3.60 -16.62
C GLN A 554 21.72 3.36 -18.00
N GLY A 555 20.44 3.01 -18.04
CA GLY A 555 19.64 2.91 -19.24
C GLY A 555 18.31 3.63 -19.07
N GLY A 556 17.53 3.74 -20.12
CA GLY A 556 16.19 4.30 -19.96
C GLY A 556 15.45 4.56 -21.25
N LYS A 557 14.15 4.85 -21.10
CA LYS A 557 13.25 5.13 -22.21
C LYS A 557 12.34 6.32 -21.93
N THR A 558 12.27 7.23 -22.88
CA THR A 558 11.31 8.33 -22.87
C THR A 558 9.94 7.88 -23.35
N GLY A 559 8.88 8.42 -22.75
CA GLY A 559 7.49 8.25 -23.18
C GLY A 559 6.86 9.60 -23.52
N THR A 560 6.07 9.63 -24.57
CA THR A 560 5.25 10.80 -24.94
C THR A 560 3.97 10.25 -25.56
N THR A 561 2.83 10.63 -25.01
CA THR A 561 1.52 10.25 -25.55
C THR A 561 1.07 11.23 -26.63
N ASN A 562 0.04 10.88 -27.36
CA ASN A 562 -0.56 11.75 -28.39
C ASN A 562 -0.85 13.13 -27.82
N SER A 563 -0.46 14.18 -28.58
CA SER A 563 -0.59 15.60 -28.19
C SER A 563 0.15 15.93 -26.87
N ALA A 564 1.13 15.11 -26.47
CA ALA A 564 1.86 15.27 -25.22
C ALA A 564 0.96 15.48 -23.99
N ARG A 565 -0.11 14.68 -23.85
CA ARG A 565 -1.02 14.76 -22.68
C ARG A 565 -0.33 14.25 -21.42
N THR A 566 0.53 13.25 -21.57
CA THR A 566 1.39 12.71 -20.54
C THR A 566 2.77 12.47 -21.13
N VAL A 567 3.81 12.83 -20.39
CA VAL A 567 5.21 12.62 -20.75
C VAL A 567 5.91 11.82 -19.67
N TRP A 568 6.70 10.81 -20.05
CA TRP A 568 7.30 9.82 -19.17
C TRP A 568 8.80 9.71 -19.33
N TYR A 569 9.43 9.22 -18.29
CA TYR A 569 10.75 8.62 -18.33
C TYR A 569 10.80 7.39 -17.41
N ALA A 570 11.25 6.26 -17.95
CA ALA A 570 11.57 5.06 -17.20
C ALA A 570 13.08 4.83 -17.29
N GLY A 571 13.77 4.98 -16.18
CA GLY A 571 15.22 4.83 -16.07
C GLY A 571 15.59 3.60 -15.28
N ILE A 572 16.65 2.92 -15.68
CA ILE A 572 17.24 1.78 -14.99
C ILE A 572 18.70 2.07 -14.63
N THR A 573 19.10 1.63 -13.47
CA THR A 573 20.48 1.54 -13.02
C THR A 573 20.72 0.12 -12.52
N PRO A 574 21.96 -0.30 -12.22
CA PRO A 574 22.22 -1.63 -11.65
C PRO A 574 21.45 -1.95 -10.37
N GLU A 575 21.16 -0.93 -9.54
CA GLU A 575 20.54 -1.11 -8.23
C GLU A 575 19.11 -0.57 -8.14
N TYR A 576 18.67 0.27 -9.10
CA TYR A 576 17.36 0.91 -9.03
C TYR A 576 16.64 0.99 -10.37
N VAL A 577 15.33 0.93 -10.32
CA VAL A 577 14.44 1.38 -11.39
C VAL A 577 13.69 2.61 -10.92
N THR A 578 13.73 3.67 -11.73
CA THR A 578 13.02 4.92 -11.42
C THR A 578 12.14 5.34 -12.57
N THR A 579 10.87 5.49 -12.31
CA THR A 579 9.89 5.98 -13.27
C THR A 579 9.33 7.32 -12.83
N ALA A 580 9.13 8.21 -13.78
CA ALA A 580 8.50 9.48 -13.53
C ALA A 580 7.61 9.90 -14.70
N TYR A 581 6.56 10.65 -14.40
CA TYR A 581 5.75 11.30 -15.42
C TYR A 581 5.35 12.71 -15.03
N LEU A 582 5.02 13.52 -16.03
CA LEU A 582 4.40 14.83 -15.88
C LEU A 582 3.15 14.90 -16.77
N GLY A 583 2.11 15.56 -16.25
CA GLY A 583 0.84 15.77 -16.94
C GLY A 583 -0.11 16.63 -16.14
N TYR A 584 -1.18 17.06 -16.76
CA TYR A 584 -2.26 17.74 -16.08
C TYR A 584 -3.32 16.73 -15.61
N ASP A 585 -3.89 16.93 -14.45
CA ASP A 585 -4.94 16.03 -13.92
C ASP A 585 -6.17 15.98 -14.84
N ASN A 586 -6.52 17.08 -15.50
CA ASN A 586 -7.59 17.16 -16.50
C ASN A 586 -7.19 16.66 -17.90
N ASN A 587 -6.02 16.01 -18.02
CA ASN A 587 -5.53 15.40 -19.25
C ASN A 587 -5.39 16.36 -20.46
N ARG A 588 -5.22 17.66 -20.23
CA ARG A 588 -4.97 18.62 -21.32
C ARG A 588 -3.60 18.45 -21.96
N ALA A 589 -3.49 18.78 -23.23
CA ALA A 589 -2.26 18.69 -24.01
C ALA A 589 -1.16 19.65 -23.49
N MET A 590 0.08 19.26 -23.70
CA MET A 590 1.30 20.03 -23.35
C MET A 590 2.19 20.22 -24.58
N PRO A 591 1.77 21.04 -25.56
CA PRO A 591 2.54 21.24 -26.79
C PRO A 591 4.00 21.59 -26.51
N GLY A 592 4.93 21.02 -27.28
CA GLY A 592 6.37 21.22 -27.15
C GLY A 592 7.04 20.42 -26.03
N LEU A 593 6.29 19.69 -25.21
CA LEU A 593 6.86 18.80 -24.20
C LEU A 593 6.91 17.36 -24.72
N GLY A 594 7.98 16.68 -24.34
CA GLY A 594 8.16 15.25 -24.53
C GLY A 594 8.95 14.66 -23.36
N GLY A 595 8.99 13.34 -23.24
CA GLY A 595 9.75 12.69 -22.17
C GLY A 595 11.20 13.14 -22.10
N GLY A 596 11.85 13.31 -23.26
CA GLY A 596 13.26 13.70 -23.36
C GLY A 596 13.60 15.12 -22.93
N ASN A 597 12.68 16.09 -23.05
CA ASN A 597 12.93 17.47 -22.66
C ASN A 597 12.22 17.89 -21.36
N ALA A 598 11.27 17.09 -20.88
CA ALA A 598 10.48 17.41 -19.70
C ALA A 598 10.73 16.48 -18.49
N VAL A 599 10.94 15.18 -18.70
CA VAL A 599 11.05 14.21 -17.59
C VAL A 599 12.46 13.62 -17.46
N ALA A 600 13.16 13.37 -18.58
CA ALA A 600 14.56 12.93 -18.53
C ALA A 600 15.48 13.91 -17.75
N PRO A 601 15.36 15.26 -17.88
CA PRO A 601 16.10 16.18 -17.02
C PRO A 601 15.68 16.15 -15.53
N LEU A 602 14.42 15.83 -15.21
CA LEU A 602 14.01 15.65 -13.82
C LEU A 602 14.69 14.43 -13.19
N TYR A 603 14.73 13.31 -13.92
CA TYR A 603 15.49 12.12 -13.53
C TYR A 603 16.97 12.43 -13.37
N HIS A 604 17.59 13.12 -14.34
CA HIS A 604 18.97 13.57 -14.26
C HIS A 604 19.25 14.35 -12.97
N ASN A 605 18.43 15.36 -12.67
CA ASN A 605 18.61 16.20 -11.49
C ASN A 605 18.56 15.37 -10.21
N TYR A 606 17.62 14.44 -10.11
CA TYR A 606 17.49 13.56 -8.94
C TYR A 606 18.74 12.68 -8.77
N TYR A 607 19.12 11.96 -9.81
CA TYR A 607 20.27 11.05 -9.74
C TYR A 607 21.60 11.79 -9.56
N GLN A 608 21.77 12.94 -10.21
CA GLN A 608 22.98 13.75 -10.03
C GLN A 608 23.11 14.22 -8.57
N GLU A 609 22.00 14.59 -7.93
CA GLU A 609 21.97 15.00 -6.53
C GLU A 609 22.28 13.83 -5.58
N ILE A 610 21.69 12.65 -5.76
CA ILE A 610 21.98 11.51 -4.88
C ILE A 610 23.41 10.99 -5.06
N VAL A 611 23.99 11.05 -6.27
CA VAL A 611 25.39 10.75 -6.54
C VAL A 611 26.30 11.79 -5.86
N ASN A 612 26.00 13.08 -6.02
CA ASN A 612 26.79 14.17 -5.42
C ASN A 612 26.77 14.11 -3.88
N LYS A 613 25.63 13.77 -3.28
CA LYS A 613 25.49 13.59 -1.83
C LYS A 613 26.11 12.28 -1.32
N GLY A 614 26.50 11.37 -2.21
CA GLY A 614 27.05 10.05 -1.84
C GLY A 614 26.01 9.08 -1.32
N LEU A 615 24.73 9.33 -1.61
CA LEU A 615 23.61 8.47 -1.27
C LEU A 615 23.48 7.29 -2.23
N TYR A 616 24.10 7.37 -3.39
CA TYR A 616 24.12 6.34 -4.40
C TYR A 616 25.53 6.17 -4.99
N LEU A 617 26.01 4.93 -4.98
CA LEU A 617 27.26 4.51 -5.61
C LEU A 617 26.92 3.57 -6.76
N PRO A 618 27.02 4.03 -8.02
CA PRO A 618 26.67 3.22 -9.18
C PRO A 618 27.57 1.99 -9.34
N GLY A 619 26.96 0.82 -9.47
CA GLY A 619 27.60 -0.43 -9.84
C GLY A 619 27.63 -0.65 -11.35
N LYS A 620 27.64 -1.94 -11.74
CA LYS A 620 27.52 -2.39 -13.13
C LYS A 620 26.36 -3.37 -13.26
N PHE A 621 25.77 -3.48 -14.45
CA PHE A 621 24.74 -4.46 -14.73
C PHE A 621 25.33 -5.87 -14.72
N SER A 622 25.29 -6.54 -13.58
CA SER A 622 26.01 -7.79 -13.30
C SER A 622 25.67 -8.90 -14.30
N PHE A 623 24.39 -9.17 -14.57
CA PHE A 623 23.99 -10.20 -15.52
C PHE A 623 24.58 -9.98 -16.93
N MET A 624 24.53 -8.75 -17.41
CA MET A 624 25.09 -8.43 -18.74
C MET A 624 26.62 -8.60 -18.77
N GLU A 625 27.32 -8.12 -17.72
CA GLU A 625 28.79 -8.26 -17.62
C GLU A 625 29.19 -9.75 -17.53
N ASP A 626 28.44 -10.57 -16.75
CA ASP A 626 28.70 -12.00 -16.61
C ASP A 626 28.48 -12.74 -17.92
N HIS A 627 27.40 -12.50 -18.67
CA HIS A 627 27.16 -13.10 -19.98
C HIS A 627 28.24 -12.71 -21.00
N ILE A 628 28.71 -11.45 -20.98
CA ILE A 628 29.81 -11.01 -21.86
C ILE A 628 31.10 -11.72 -21.45
N LYS A 629 31.44 -11.78 -20.17
CA LYS A 629 32.63 -12.44 -19.65
C LYS A 629 32.67 -13.93 -19.98
N ASN A 630 31.53 -14.60 -19.88
CA ASN A 630 31.37 -16.03 -20.18
C ASN A 630 31.30 -16.30 -21.70
N GLY A 631 31.26 -15.27 -22.53
CA GLY A 631 31.18 -15.37 -23.96
C GLY A 631 29.84 -15.87 -24.50
N GLU A 632 28.78 -15.79 -23.70
CA GLU A 632 27.41 -16.06 -24.09
C GLU A 632 26.79 -14.89 -24.88
N LEU A 633 27.18 -13.69 -24.51
CA LEU A 633 26.98 -12.47 -25.26
C LEU A 633 28.33 -11.95 -25.79
N VAL A 634 28.32 -11.37 -26.96
CA VAL A 634 29.53 -10.78 -27.58
C VAL A 634 29.29 -9.32 -27.92
N VAL A 635 30.36 -8.52 -27.76
CA VAL A 635 30.36 -7.11 -28.16
C VAL A 635 30.98 -7.01 -29.56
N GLN A 636 30.24 -6.48 -30.54
CA GLN A 636 30.68 -6.31 -31.91
C GLN A 636 30.46 -4.87 -32.36
N LYS A 637 31.38 -4.35 -33.18
CA LYS A 637 31.19 -3.03 -33.84
C LYS A 637 30.36 -3.25 -35.10
N LEU A 638 29.15 -2.69 -35.12
CA LEU A 638 28.22 -2.83 -36.25
C LEU A 638 27.74 -1.46 -36.73
N ASP A 639 27.44 -1.38 -38.00
CA ASP A 639 26.79 -0.23 -38.60
C ASP A 639 25.31 -0.14 -38.10
N ILE A 640 24.89 1.07 -37.71
CA ILE A 640 23.57 1.29 -37.06
C ILE A 640 22.38 1.21 -38.02
N LEU A 641 22.61 1.23 -39.32
CA LEU A 641 21.55 1.16 -40.34
C LEU A 641 21.43 -0.25 -40.91
N THR A 642 22.57 -0.89 -41.14
CA THR A 642 22.64 -2.19 -41.82
C THR A 642 22.76 -3.38 -40.83
N GLY A 643 23.21 -3.13 -39.59
CA GLY A 643 23.50 -4.19 -38.62
C GLY A 643 24.73 -5.03 -38.97
N LEU A 644 25.49 -4.72 -39.98
CA LEU A 644 26.67 -5.43 -40.45
C LEU A 644 27.95 -4.99 -39.76
N LEU A 645 28.99 -5.83 -39.78
CA LEU A 645 30.30 -5.48 -39.22
C LEU A 645 30.87 -4.20 -39.87
N SER A 646 31.34 -3.30 -39.03
CA SER A 646 31.89 -2.00 -39.45
C SER A 646 32.96 -1.54 -38.49
N SER A 647 34.14 -1.20 -39.00
CA SER A 647 35.26 -0.63 -38.21
C SER A 647 34.87 0.68 -37.50
N GLU A 648 34.02 1.48 -38.13
CA GLU A 648 33.50 2.76 -37.63
C GLU A 648 32.14 2.63 -36.95
N GLY A 649 31.62 1.39 -36.83
CA GLY A 649 30.34 1.07 -36.24
C GLY A 649 30.29 1.33 -34.72
N ARG A 650 29.10 1.28 -34.19
CA ARG A 650 28.87 1.31 -32.72
C ARG A 650 29.04 -0.09 -32.14
N GLU A 651 29.33 -0.16 -30.84
CA GLU A 651 29.31 -1.42 -30.10
C GLU A 651 27.89 -1.91 -29.96
N PHE A 652 27.63 -3.17 -30.32
CA PHE A 652 26.39 -3.90 -30.14
C PHE A 652 26.63 -5.11 -29.25
N VAL A 653 25.67 -5.45 -28.43
CA VAL A 653 25.63 -6.70 -27.66
C VAL A 653 24.67 -7.63 -28.35
N VAL A 654 25.16 -8.80 -28.79
CA VAL A 654 24.42 -9.83 -29.51
C VAL A 654 24.70 -11.22 -28.92
N ARG A 655 23.82 -12.20 -29.13
CA ARG A 655 24.06 -13.57 -28.69
C ARG A 655 25.23 -14.19 -29.44
N ARG A 656 26.01 -15.05 -28.77
CA ARG A 656 27.07 -15.84 -29.39
C ARG A 656 26.47 -16.74 -30.45
N GLY A 657 27.09 -16.78 -31.64
CA GLY A 657 26.62 -17.58 -32.78
C GLY A 657 25.64 -16.85 -33.70
N HIS A 658 25.16 -15.68 -33.30
CA HIS A 658 24.52 -14.73 -34.19
C HIS A 658 25.61 -13.99 -34.99
N THR A 659 26.31 -14.72 -35.87
CA THR A 659 27.38 -14.15 -36.68
C THR A 659 26.74 -13.31 -37.78
N VAL A 660 26.97 -12.01 -37.74
CA VAL A 660 26.61 -11.09 -38.81
C VAL A 660 27.55 -11.39 -39.97
N VAL A 661 27.10 -12.22 -40.88
CA VAL A 661 27.83 -12.48 -42.13
C VAL A 661 27.49 -11.35 -43.11
N GLU A 662 28.50 -10.83 -43.78
CA GLU A 662 28.32 -9.96 -44.96
C GLU A 662 27.33 -10.64 -45.93
N ASN A 663 26.10 -10.17 -46.06
CA ASN A 663 25.07 -10.57 -47.02
C ASN A 663 23.88 -11.42 -46.58
N ASP A 664 23.36 -11.31 -45.37
CA ASP A 664 22.03 -11.90 -45.12
C ASP A 664 20.86 -10.90 -45.34
N PHE A 665 20.78 -10.32 -46.54
CA PHE A 665 19.59 -9.64 -47.04
C PHE A 665 18.38 -10.60 -47.25
N LYS A 666 18.55 -11.91 -47.03
CA LYS A 666 17.51 -12.93 -47.18
C LYS A 666 16.42 -12.94 -46.10
N TYR A 667 16.65 -12.30 -44.96
CA TYR A 667 15.68 -12.31 -43.87
C TYR A 667 14.47 -11.39 -44.06
N LEU A 668 14.53 -10.39 -44.94
CA LEU A 668 13.44 -9.44 -45.15
C LEU A 668 12.31 -9.93 -46.08
N ASN A 669 12.55 -10.94 -46.89
CA ASN A 669 11.54 -11.49 -47.82
C ASN A 669 10.91 -12.82 -47.35
N GLY A 670 11.28 -13.33 -46.18
CA GLY A 670 10.90 -14.65 -45.69
C GLY A 670 10.11 -14.66 -44.36
N ILE A 671 9.44 -13.56 -44.01
CA ILE A 671 8.68 -13.48 -42.72
C ILE A 671 7.55 -14.56 -42.63
N SER A 672 7.15 -15.20 -43.71
CA SER A 672 6.16 -16.26 -43.70
C SER A 672 6.69 -17.66 -43.33
N SER A 673 8.01 -17.90 -43.29
CA SER A 673 8.57 -19.25 -43.10
C SER A 673 9.22 -19.51 -41.73
N ILE A 674 9.34 -18.49 -40.86
CA ILE A 674 9.95 -18.65 -39.52
C ILE A 674 8.95 -19.09 -38.42
N PHE A 675 7.67 -19.20 -38.73
CA PHE A 675 6.61 -19.45 -37.75
C PHE A 675 6.28 -20.91 -37.45
N TYR A 676 7.06 -21.90 -37.89
CA TYR A 676 6.82 -23.31 -37.56
C TYR A 676 8.10 -24.02 -37.07
N GLY A 677 8.43 -23.86 -35.83
CA GLY A 677 9.34 -24.70 -35.08
C GLY A 677 8.60 -25.30 -33.88
N ASN A 678 8.47 -26.65 -33.85
CA ASN A 678 7.83 -27.39 -32.77
C ASN A 678 8.53 -27.20 -31.42
N PRO A 679 7.81 -27.11 -30.31
CA PRO A 679 8.40 -27.18 -28.98
C PRO A 679 8.70 -28.65 -28.64
N SER A 680 9.94 -28.95 -28.31
CA SER A 680 10.32 -30.22 -27.68
C SER A 680 10.01 -30.16 -26.18
N SER A 681 9.27 -31.16 -25.72
CA SER A 681 8.97 -31.50 -24.34
C SER A 681 10.22 -31.74 -23.48
N SER A 682 10.24 -31.26 -22.27
CA SER A 682 10.99 -31.89 -21.19
C SER A 682 10.10 -31.99 -19.96
N GLU A 683 9.68 -33.19 -19.67
CA GLU A 683 9.25 -33.67 -18.36
C GLU A 683 10.48 -33.69 -17.46
N ASP A 684 10.39 -33.08 -16.29
CA ASP A 684 11.05 -33.42 -15.02
C ASP A 684 10.93 -32.22 -14.06
N ALA A 685 9.89 -32.20 -13.23
CA ALA A 685 9.82 -31.42 -12.00
C ALA A 685 8.63 -31.87 -11.12
N GLU A 686 8.80 -32.97 -10.45
CA GLU A 686 7.96 -33.32 -9.30
C GLU A 686 8.90 -33.77 -8.17
N GLU A 687 9.23 -32.87 -7.24
CA GLU A 687 9.67 -33.18 -5.87
C GLU A 687 10.13 -31.93 -5.07
N GLU A 688 9.31 -30.86 -5.01
CA GLU A 688 9.57 -29.73 -4.07
C GLU A 688 8.26 -29.05 -3.63
N LYS A 689 7.22 -29.81 -3.28
CA LYS A 689 5.87 -29.23 -3.09
C LYS A 689 5.39 -29.06 -1.64
N THR A 690 6.24 -29.15 -0.64
CA THR A 690 5.76 -29.12 0.76
C THR A 690 6.18 -27.91 1.59
N GLU A 691 7.22 -27.18 1.24
CA GLU A 691 7.60 -25.93 1.91
C GLU A 691 7.00 -24.66 1.26
N GLU A 692 6.59 -24.73 0.00
CA GLU A 692 6.01 -23.61 -0.75
C GLU A 692 4.63 -23.12 -0.27
N ARG A 693 3.86 -23.92 0.48
CA ARG A 693 2.46 -23.55 0.84
C ARG A 693 2.33 -22.52 1.94
N GLU A 694 3.28 -22.38 2.84
CA GLU A 694 3.24 -21.34 3.88
C GLU A 694 3.82 -20.01 3.36
N GLU A 695 4.79 -20.06 2.43
CA GLU A 695 5.36 -18.89 1.78
C GLU A 695 4.40 -18.27 0.75
N GLU A 696 3.68 -19.06 -0.05
CA GLU A 696 2.67 -18.58 -0.99
C GLU A 696 1.55 -17.78 -0.31
N ASN A 697 1.10 -18.21 0.87
CA ASN A 697 0.04 -17.50 1.60
C ASN A 697 0.45 -16.10 2.08
N SER A 698 1.71 -15.87 2.42
CA SER A 698 2.18 -14.55 2.89
C SER A 698 2.36 -13.55 1.74
N VAL A 699 2.82 -14.01 0.59
CA VAL A 699 3.01 -13.18 -0.62
C VAL A 699 1.65 -12.82 -1.24
N GLU A 700 0.73 -13.79 -1.35
CA GLU A 700 -0.63 -13.52 -1.84
C GLU A 700 -1.41 -12.55 -0.92
N GLU A 701 -1.25 -12.64 0.39
CA GLU A 701 -1.89 -11.73 1.33
C GLU A 701 -1.35 -10.31 1.19
N GLN A 702 -0.04 -10.17 0.96
CA GLN A 702 0.59 -8.87 0.76
C GLN A 702 0.17 -8.24 -0.58
N ASP A 703 0.17 -9.03 -1.65
CA ASP A 703 -0.29 -8.57 -2.96
C ASP A 703 -1.75 -8.14 -2.89
N ARG A 704 -2.64 -8.92 -2.26
CA ARG A 704 -4.06 -8.56 -2.05
C ARG A 704 -4.24 -7.32 -1.17
N LEU A 705 -3.41 -7.14 -0.13
CA LEU A 705 -3.45 -5.96 0.73
C LEU A 705 -2.97 -4.72 -0.01
N PHE A 706 -1.89 -4.85 -0.77
CA PHE A 706 -1.36 -3.75 -1.58
C PHE A 706 -2.33 -3.37 -2.71
N GLU A 707 -2.99 -4.36 -3.32
CA GLU A 707 -4.02 -4.16 -4.34
C GLU A 707 -5.22 -3.38 -3.83
N LYS A 708 -5.74 -3.75 -2.64
CA LYS A 708 -6.81 -2.99 -1.98
C LYS A 708 -6.39 -1.56 -1.62
N LEU A 709 -5.09 -1.29 -1.44
CA LEU A 709 -4.55 0.06 -1.24
C LEU A 709 -4.56 0.87 -2.53
N LEU A 710 -4.37 0.21 -3.68
CA LEU A 710 -4.38 0.85 -5.00
C LEU A 710 -5.79 1.24 -5.47
N GLY A 711 -6.87 0.84 -4.78
CA GLY A 711 -8.22 1.36 -5.03
C GLY A 711 -9.11 0.44 -5.87
N GLU A 712 -8.98 -0.86 -5.72
CA GLU A 712 -10.04 -1.83 -6.12
C GLU A 712 -10.98 -2.16 -4.97
#